data_8d12d7cb4448d1cd9f9ca3d238bab76e
#
_entry.id   8d12d7cb4448d1cd9f9ca3d238bab76e
#
_cell.length_a   1.000
_cell.length_b   1.000
_cell.length_c   1.000
_cell.angle_alpha   90.00
_cell.angle_beta   90.00
_cell.angle_gamma   90.00
#
_symmetry.space_group_name_H-M   'P 1'
#
loop_
_entity.id
_entity.type
_entity.pdbx_description
1 polymer ?
#
loop_
_entity_poly.entity_id
_entity_poly.type
_entity_poly.pdbx_seq_one_letter_code
_entity_poly.pdbx_strand_id
1 'polypeptide(L)'
;KTLEFEDINVAEYVEEDGEIDIFVLETEEDEIVKVNISNTVCATRKGNKYYIPRRNVELFEKLEEIIGNFAISNPTLTKNTYILNYEGLSKLSEIIDKKYSDKVKIHLENKIKNARSINVGVEVKKASNNFLDVNFEIEGIKPQDVEIVTEAIKKEKKFITLSSGELVKIANKSMEELLGIVDSIGNIKIGKNRISKVKALQLAQISKNIKNDLEKLDEFRELFHKIKNRKEVEPKNVKVSLFPYQKLGFNWLKNMYDIGFGGILADDMGLGKTLQTISLLNEVYQENKDFLGLIIVPSSLLYNWKEEIIKFTGITPTLVEGVASNRKKIIANEKNGFLITTYQALRNDIEEYKNRNFDIVVLDEAQNIKTTTSQIKKAVMKINSKVNFALTGTPVENNILELWSIFDFVIPGYLDSLSKFKKTYKEAIVNPNSSKINNLREIIAPFLLRRTKKEVLTELPEKMESNVFVTLSSEQKQLYLSYVKQAKKEMKKFDKNENNRIKILAILTKLRQICNSPALFKEDYSGEVAKIEVLKDLMPDITENGHRLLIFSQFVGTLKEIEKELTNMGIEYFYIDGNVKSKERVEICNRFNDGERQVVLISLKAGGTGLNLVGADVVIHYDPWWNIAVENQASDRAYRIGQKKSVQVIKLVTEGTIEEKIIKIQEKKRQLSENLLESKDGEKVLFEMSDKELMELLG
;
A
#
# COMPACT_ATOMS: atom_id res chain seq x y z
N LYS A 1 -59.52 4.06 16.92
CA LYS A 1 -60.32 4.10 18.19
C LYS A 1 -59.54 4.95 19.15
N THR A 2 -60.11 6.11 19.49
CA THR A 2 -59.66 6.99 20.57
C THR A 2 -59.95 6.27 21.87
N LEU A 3 -58.88 5.92 22.61
CA LEU A 3 -59.04 5.49 24.00
C LEU A 3 -59.18 6.74 24.85
N GLU A 4 -60.37 6.96 25.41
CA GLU A 4 -60.59 7.93 26.47
C GLU A 4 -60.02 7.32 27.77
N PHE A 5 -59.00 7.96 28.35
CA PHE A 5 -58.45 7.63 29.65
C PHE A 5 -59.22 8.38 30.74
N GLU A 6 -60.31 7.85 31.21
CA GLU A 6 -60.86 8.22 32.52
C GLU A 6 -60.31 7.28 33.60
N ASP A 7 -59.70 7.87 34.66
CA ASP A 7 -59.27 7.23 35.90
C ASP A 7 -57.99 6.37 35.94
N ILE A 8 -56.89 6.81 35.28
CA ILE A 8 -55.58 6.28 35.59
C ILE A 8 -54.75 7.36 36.25
N ASN A 9 -54.45 7.21 37.54
CA ASN A 9 -53.50 8.03 38.24
C ASN A 9 -52.08 7.66 37.77
N VAL A 10 -51.60 8.26 36.69
CA VAL A 10 -50.32 7.99 36.03
C VAL A 10 -49.26 8.84 36.72
N ALA A 11 -48.42 8.21 37.53
CA ALA A 11 -47.40 8.93 38.28
C ALA A 11 -46.26 9.47 37.38
N GLU A 12 -45.92 8.77 36.32
CA GLU A 12 -44.89 9.19 35.31
C GLU A 12 -45.09 8.49 33.97
N TYR A 13 -44.96 9.23 32.85
CA TYR A 13 -44.79 8.65 31.52
C TYR A 13 -43.56 9.23 30.86
N VAL A 14 -42.92 8.37 30.05
CA VAL A 14 -41.74 8.70 29.27
C VAL A 14 -42.11 8.54 27.81
N GLU A 15 -41.87 9.59 27.02
CA GLU A 15 -42.03 9.52 25.56
C GLU A 15 -40.72 8.98 24.95
N GLU A 16 -40.82 7.92 24.21
CA GLU A 16 -39.71 7.34 23.44
C GLU A 16 -40.09 7.28 21.96
N ASP A 17 -39.09 7.37 21.04
CA ASP A 17 -39.32 7.17 19.61
C ASP A 17 -39.78 5.73 19.36
N GLY A 18 -40.94 5.56 18.69
CA GLY A 18 -41.50 4.25 18.38
C GLY A 18 -40.70 3.51 17.35
N GLU A 19 -40.66 2.19 17.51
CA GLU A 19 -40.10 1.27 16.52
C GLU A 19 -41.05 1.14 15.31
N ILE A 20 -40.47 0.88 14.13
CA ILE A 20 -41.23 0.59 12.90
C ILE A 20 -41.12 -0.90 12.61
N ASP A 21 -42.27 -1.55 12.39
CA ASP A 21 -42.37 -2.96 12.03
C ASP A 21 -42.57 -3.09 10.52
N ILE A 22 -41.74 -3.90 9.89
CA ILE A 22 -41.83 -4.28 8.48
C ILE A 22 -42.22 -5.78 8.42
N PHE A 23 -43.40 -6.07 7.87
CA PHE A 23 -43.89 -7.43 7.69
C PHE A 23 -43.65 -7.86 6.26
N VAL A 24 -42.91 -8.96 6.08
CA VAL A 24 -42.66 -9.58 4.77
C VAL A 24 -43.48 -10.84 4.66
N LEU A 25 -44.45 -10.83 3.75
CA LEU A 25 -45.39 -11.88 3.49
C LEU A 25 -45.11 -12.52 2.14
N GLU A 26 -45.36 -13.81 2.03
CA GLU A 26 -45.27 -14.55 0.75
C GLU A 26 -46.44 -14.21 -0.17
N THR A 27 -46.23 -14.38 -1.47
CA THR A 27 -47.28 -14.32 -2.49
C THR A 27 -47.39 -15.70 -3.17
N GLU A 28 -48.49 -15.89 -3.93
CA GLU A 28 -48.67 -17.11 -4.73
C GLU A 28 -47.74 -17.15 -5.97
N GLU A 29 -47.12 -16.02 -6.31
CA GLU A 29 -46.16 -15.91 -7.41
C GLU A 29 -44.73 -16.19 -6.94
N ASP A 30 -43.99 -16.99 -7.67
CA ASP A 30 -42.58 -17.32 -7.38
C ASP A 30 -41.68 -16.08 -7.43
N GLU A 31 -40.76 -15.98 -6.46
CA GLU A 31 -39.79 -14.89 -6.30
C GLU A 31 -40.35 -13.52 -5.94
N ILE A 32 -41.62 -13.40 -5.55
CA ILE A 32 -42.28 -12.15 -5.17
C ILE A 32 -42.73 -12.18 -3.71
N VAL A 33 -42.49 -11.08 -3.00
CA VAL A 33 -42.91 -10.92 -1.61
C VAL A 33 -43.71 -9.63 -1.45
N LYS A 34 -44.68 -9.65 -0.55
CA LYS A 34 -45.48 -8.50 -0.15
C LYS A 34 -44.88 -7.91 1.11
N VAL A 35 -44.55 -6.65 1.07
CA VAL A 35 -43.93 -5.93 2.21
C VAL A 35 -44.90 -4.88 2.73
N ASN A 36 -45.30 -5.03 3.99
CA ASN A 36 -46.16 -4.08 4.68
C ASN A 36 -45.35 -3.33 5.74
N ILE A 37 -45.46 -2.01 5.79
CA ILE A 37 -44.88 -1.16 6.83
C ILE A 37 -45.94 -0.83 7.85
N SER A 38 -45.64 -0.97 9.12
CA SER A 38 -46.52 -0.61 10.21
C SER A 38 -45.73 0.23 11.24
N ASN A 39 -46.35 1.33 11.62
CA ASN A 39 -45.86 2.16 12.74
C ASN A 39 -46.80 1.92 13.92
N THR A 40 -46.54 0.86 14.66
CA THR A 40 -47.41 0.40 15.75
C THR A 40 -47.05 1.15 17.02
N VAL A 41 -48.01 1.84 17.59
CA VAL A 41 -47.87 2.57 18.87
C VAL A 41 -48.60 1.76 19.95
N CYS A 42 -47.87 0.99 20.73
CA CYS A 42 -48.43 0.30 21.89
C CYS A 42 -47.76 0.81 23.17
N ALA A 43 -48.53 1.34 24.10
CA ALA A 43 -48.02 1.72 25.41
C ALA A 43 -47.60 0.49 26.20
N THR A 44 -46.39 0.48 26.71
CA THR A 44 -45.86 -0.60 27.56
C THR A 44 -45.66 -0.10 28.98
N ARG A 45 -46.01 -0.96 29.96
CA ARG A 45 -45.79 -0.68 31.39
C ARG A 45 -44.54 -1.37 31.89
N LYS A 46 -43.57 -0.62 32.40
CA LYS A 46 -42.41 -1.13 33.08
C LYS A 46 -42.35 -0.56 34.50
N GLY A 47 -42.71 -1.38 35.49
CA GLY A 47 -42.84 -0.90 36.88
C GLY A 47 -44.01 0.08 37.06
N ASN A 48 -43.70 1.28 37.62
CA ASN A 48 -44.69 2.36 37.80
C ASN A 48 -44.69 3.38 36.66
N LYS A 49 -43.97 3.12 35.57
CA LYS A 49 -43.89 4.06 34.43
C LYS A 49 -44.59 3.44 33.22
N TYR A 50 -45.28 4.29 32.46
CA TYR A 50 -45.80 3.94 31.15
C TYR A 50 -44.92 4.59 30.07
N TYR A 51 -44.43 3.78 29.13
CA TYR A 51 -43.69 4.20 27.97
C TYR A 51 -44.66 4.31 26.80
N ILE A 52 -44.82 5.52 26.28
CA ILE A 52 -45.70 5.80 25.14
C ILE A 52 -44.80 6.14 23.95
N PRO A 53 -44.69 5.26 22.94
CA PRO A 53 -43.88 5.53 21.79
C PRO A 53 -44.53 6.64 20.92
N ARG A 54 -43.72 7.60 20.48
CA ARG A 54 -44.14 8.57 19.48
C ARG A 54 -44.08 7.92 18.09
N ARG A 55 -45.05 8.33 17.23
CA ARG A 55 -44.96 7.95 15.81
C ARG A 55 -43.74 8.61 15.17
N ASN A 56 -42.81 7.82 14.72
CA ASN A 56 -41.63 8.29 14.00
C ASN A 56 -41.97 8.53 12.51
N VAL A 57 -42.66 9.62 12.24
CA VAL A 57 -43.19 9.95 10.90
C VAL A 57 -42.05 10.13 9.90
N GLU A 58 -40.99 10.82 10.30
CA GLU A 58 -39.85 11.09 9.42
C GLU A 58 -39.12 9.81 9.00
N LEU A 59 -38.91 8.87 9.93
CA LEU A 59 -38.29 7.58 9.60
C LEU A 59 -39.23 6.71 8.75
N PHE A 60 -40.53 6.79 9.01
CA PHE A 60 -41.54 6.05 8.26
C PHE A 60 -41.58 6.49 6.79
N GLU A 61 -41.62 7.80 6.52
CA GLU A 61 -41.59 8.37 5.17
C GLU A 61 -40.27 8.00 4.43
N LYS A 62 -39.14 8.06 5.12
CA LYS A 62 -37.85 7.61 4.53
C LYS A 62 -37.84 6.15 4.18
N LEU A 63 -38.45 5.29 5.01
CA LEU A 63 -38.53 3.85 4.73
C LEU A 63 -39.50 3.57 3.58
N GLU A 64 -40.62 4.29 3.47
CA GLU A 64 -41.54 4.20 2.33
C GLU A 64 -40.81 4.56 1.02
N GLU A 65 -40.00 5.61 1.01
CA GLU A 65 -39.20 6.01 -0.14
C GLU A 65 -38.17 4.90 -0.50
N ILE A 66 -37.45 4.37 0.50
CA ILE A 66 -36.46 3.31 0.30
C ILE A 66 -37.12 2.05 -0.27
N ILE A 67 -38.24 1.60 0.29
CA ILE A 67 -38.96 0.41 -0.17
C ILE A 67 -39.55 0.65 -1.56
N GLY A 68 -40.11 1.84 -1.81
CA GLY A 68 -40.64 2.23 -3.11
C GLY A 68 -39.61 2.15 -4.24
N ASN A 69 -38.35 2.47 -3.94
CA ASN A 69 -37.24 2.37 -4.91
C ASN A 69 -36.90 0.92 -5.31
N PHE A 70 -37.33 -0.08 -4.52
CA PHE A 70 -37.11 -1.50 -4.81
C PHE A 70 -38.39 -2.23 -5.25
N ALA A 71 -39.53 -1.55 -5.23
CA ALA A 71 -40.82 -2.14 -5.60
C ALA A 71 -40.90 -2.43 -7.11
N ILE A 72 -41.47 -3.58 -7.46
CA ILE A 72 -41.67 -3.99 -8.86
C ILE A 72 -42.84 -3.26 -9.50
N SER A 73 -43.84 -2.89 -8.68
CA SER A 73 -45.05 -2.16 -9.12
C SER A 73 -45.46 -1.14 -8.07
N ASN A 74 -46.03 -0.03 -8.53
CA ASN A 74 -46.62 0.97 -7.64
C ASN A 74 -47.71 0.37 -6.75
N PRO A 75 -47.87 0.85 -5.49
CA PRO A 75 -48.81 0.27 -4.53
C PRO A 75 -50.21 0.30 -5.07
N THR A 76 -50.76 -0.87 -5.39
CA THR A 76 -52.15 -1.05 -5.74
C THR A 76 -52.97 -1.37 -4.49
N LEU A 77 -53.89 -0.46 -4.13
CA LEU A 77 -55.05 -0.69 -3.26
C LEU A 77 -54.93 -0.45 -1.73
N THR A 78 -53.78 -0.55 -1.10
CA THR A 78 -53.66 -0.18 0.31
C THR A 78 -52.38 0.65 0.52
N LYS A 79 -52.54 1.83 1.16
CA LYS A 79 -51.36 2.61 1.65
C LYS A 79 -50.46 1.68 2.46
N ASN A 80 -49.13 1.75 2.23
CA ASN A 80 -48.10 1.04 2.98
C ASN A 80 -47.85 -0.45 2.60
N THR A 81 -48.29 -0.89 1.44
CA THR A 81 -48.03 -2.25 0.92
C THR A 81 -47.28 -2.17 -0.38
N TYR A 82 -46.15 -2.86 -0.45
CA TYR A 82 -45.24 -2.88 -1.59
C TYR A 82 -45.03 -4.33 -2.07
N ILE A 83 -44.77 -4.50 -3.34
CA ILE A 83 -44.43 -5.78 -3.93
C ILE A 83 -42.97 -5.74 -4.36
N LEU A 84 -42.14 -6.60 -3.79
CA LEU A 84 -40.71 -6.71 -4.07
C LEU A 84 -40.38 -8.12 -4.58
N ASN A 85 -39.32 -8.23 -5.37
CA ASN A 85 -38.69 -9.52 -5.58
C ASN A 85 -37.67 -9.79 -4.45
N TYR A 86 -37.14 -11.01 -4.38
CA TYR A 86 -36.14 -11.37 -3.36
C TYR A 86 -34.85 -10.54 -3.44
N GLU A 87 -34.49 -10.00 -4.62
CA GLU A 87 -33.37 -9.08 -4.76
C GLU A 87 -33.64 -7.74 -4.08
N GLY A 88 -34.84 -7.17 -4.30
CA GLY A 88 -35.30 -5.95 -3.64
C GLY A 88 -35.38 -6.13 -2.12
N LEU A 89 -35.92 -7.27 -1.65
CA LEU A 89 -35.94 -7.62 -0.23
C LEU A 89 -34.53 -7.72 0.38
N SER A 90 -33.60 -8.30 -0.36
CA SER A 90 -32.21 -8.41 0.06
C SER A 90 -31.55 -7.04 0.28
N LYS A 91 -31.70 -6.13 -0.70
CA LYS A 91 -31.17 -4.76 -0.63
C LYS A 91 -31.82 -3.96 0.50
N LEU A 92 -33.12 -4.13 0.69
CA LEU A 92 -33.86 -3.51 1.78
C LEU A 92 -33.33 -3.96 3.15
N SER A 93 -33.19 -5.29 3.35
CA SER A 93 -32.66 -5.87 4.59
C SER A 93 -31.25 -5.33 4.90
N GLU A 94 -30.37 -5.24 3.88
CA GLU A 94 -29.01 -4.72 4.05
C GLU A 94 -28.99 -3.25 4.49
N ILE A 95 -29.88 -2.41 3.92
CA ILE A 95 -29.96 -0.99 4.30
C ILE A 95 -30.49 -0.85 5.75
N ILE A 96 -31.48 -1.66 6.12
CA ILE A 96 -32.05 -1.65 7.46
C ILE A 96 -31.02 -2.10 8.48
N ASP A 97 -30.35 -3.23 8.24
CA ASP A 97 -29.31 -3.77 9.12
C ASP A 97 -28.15 -2.77 9.34
N LYS A 98 -27.76 -2.03 8.29
CA LYS A 98 -26.64 -1.06 8.37
C LYS A 98 -27.01 0.27 9.01
N LYS A 99 -28.24 0.76 8.82
CA LYS A 99 -28.61 2.15 9.17
C LYS A 99 -29.71 2.27 10.21
N TYR A 100 -30.55 1.27 10.38
CA TYR A 100 -31.78 1.37 11.15
C TYR A 100 -32.07 0.18 12.06
N SER A 101 -31.07 -0.68 12.32
CA SER A 101 -31.21 -1.90 13.13
C SER A 101 -31.82 -1.69 14.53
N ASP A 102 -31.59 -0.50 15.10
CA ASP A 102 -32.07 -0.15 16.44
C ASP A 102 -33.51 0.40 16.46
N LYS A 103 -34.07 0.75 15.30
CA LYS A 103 -35.36 1.45 15.18
C LYS A 103 -36.37 0.74 14.27
N VAL A 104 -35.94 -0.29 13.55
CA VAL A 104 -36.77 -1.02 12.58
C VAL A 104 -36.66 -2.53 12.83
N LYS A 105 -37.83 -3.17 12.97
CA LYS A 105 -37.91 -4.64 13.09
C LYS A 105 -38.50 -5.25 11.82
N ILE A 106 -37.83 -6.24 11.29
CA ILE A 106 -38.31 -7.01 10.13
C ILE A 106 -38.91 -8.34 10.59
N HIS A 107 -40.19 -8.54 10.31
CA HIS A 107 -40.92 -9.77 10.58
C HIS A 107 -41.06 -10.57 9.27
N LEU A 108 -40.43 -11.73 9.22
CA LEU A 108 -40.44 -12.63 8.06
C LEU A 108 -41.49 -13.75 8.26
N GLU A 109 -42.24 -14.04 7.23
CA GLU A 109 -43.16 -15.21 7.24
C GLU A 109 -42.40 -16.54 7.30
N ASN A 110 -43.09 -17.61 7.77
CA ASN A 110 -42.44 -18.87 8.16
C ASN A 110 -41.55 -19.50 7.07
N LYS A 111 -41.88 -19.44 5.81
CA LYS A 111 -41.08 -20.02 4.72
C LYS A 111 -39.75 -19.25 4.53
N ILE A 112 -39.82 -17.93 4.54
CA ILE A 112 -38.65 -17.08 4.44
C ILE A 112 -37.80 -17.18 5.71
N LYS A 113 -38.46 -17.21 6.89
CA LYS A 113 -37.81 -17.35 8.18
C LYS A 113 -37.10 -18.71 8.32
N ASN A 114 -37.69 -19.76 7.80
CA ASN A 114 -37.18 -21.12 7.89
C ASN A 114 -36.35 -21.53 6.66
N ALA A 115 -36.03 -20.60 5.76
CA ALA A 115 -35.15 -20.86 4.63
C ALA A 115 -33.83 -21.43 5.12
N ARG A 116 -33.51 -22.66 4.65
CA ARG A 116 -32.27 -23.35 5.03
C ARG A 116 -31.06 -22.59 4.55
N SER A 117 -30.10 -22.35 5.44
CA SER A 117 -28.81 -21.79 5.08
C SER A 117 -27.96 -22.83 4.36
N ILE A 118 -27.36 -22.43 3.26
CA ILE A 118 -26.42 -23.27 2.51
C ILE A 118 -25.04 -23.17 3.18
N ASN A 119 -24.43 -24.31 3.50
CA ASN A 119 -23.06 -24.42 3.97
C ASN A 119 -22.18 -24.96 2.84
N VAL A 120 -20.93 -24.48 2.82
CA VAL A 120 -19.92 -24.97 1.88
C VAL A 120 -19.00 -25.92 2.64
N GLY A 121 -18.94 -27.16 2.18
CA GLY A 121 -17.94 -28.14 2.59
C GLY A 121 -16.71 -28.04 1.67
N VAL A 122 -15.54 -28.17 2.24
CA VAL A 122 -14.28 -28.24 1.49
C VAL A 122 -13.54 -29.49 1.94
N GLU A 123 -13.16 -30.34 1.00
CA GLU A 123 -12.32 -31.50 1.26
C GLU A 123 -11.02 -31.36 0.47
N VAL A 124 -9.87 -31.52 1.15
CA VAL A 124 -8.55 -31.43 0.53
C VAL A 124 -7.86 -32.78 0.57
N LYS A 125 -7.36 -33.25 -0.58
CA LYS A 125 -6.58 -34.49 -0.71
C LYS A 125 -5.25 -34.22 -1.42
N LYS A 126 -4.19 -34.92 -1.00
CA LYS A 126 -2.89 -34.87 -1.68
C LYS A 126 -3.01 -35.57 -3.03
N ALA A 127 -2.72 -34.87 -4.13
CA ALA A 127 -2.72 -35.43 -5.48
C ALA A 127 -1.32 -35.84 -5.95
N SER A 128 -0.32 -34.96 -5.72
CA SER A 128 1.09 -35.17 -6.10
C SER A 128 1.98 -34.19 -5.33
N ASN A 129 3.30 -34.28 -5.49
CA ASN A 129 4.25 -33.43 -4.74
C ASN A 129 4.01 -31.92 -4.86
N ASN A 130 3.43 -31.44 -5.98
CA ASN A 130 3.21 -30.01 -6.22
C ASN A 130 1.76 -29.61 -6.38
N PHE A 131 0.79 -30.57 -6.30
CA PHE A 131 -0.62 -30.32 -6.50
C PHE A 131 -1.47 -30.94 -5.41
N LEU A 132 -2.61 -30.32 -5.16
CA LEU A 132 -3.67 -30.79 -4.28
C LEU A 132 -4.97 -30.90 -5.06
N ASP A 133 -5.76 -31.94 -4.76
CA ASP A 133 -7.14 -32.05 -5.20
C ASP A 133 -8.02 -31.46 -4.11
N VAL A 134 -8.71 -30.36 -4.42
CA VAL A 134 -9.64 -29.67 -3.52
C VAL A 134 -11.05 -29.86 -4.07
N ASN A 135 -11.92 -30.44 -3.27
CA ASN A 135 -13.32 -30.68 -3.61
C ASN A 135 -14.20 -29.69 -2.86
N PHE A 136 -14.94 -28.86 -3.59
CA PHE A 136 -15.90 -27.92 -3.03
C PHE A 136 -17.30 -28.54 -3.15
N GLU A 137 -17.94 -28.78 -2.01
CA GLU A 137 -19.30 -29.29 -1.93
C GLU A 137 -20.22 -28.26 -1.30
N ILE A 138 -21.40 -28.08 -1.84
CA ILE A 138 -22.46 -27.31 -1.20
C ILE A 138 -23.41 -28.31 -0.55
N GLU A 139 -23.43 -28.32 0.77
CA GLU A 139 -24.22 -29.27 1.55
C GLU A 139 -25.69 -29.17 1.18
N GLY A 140 -26.26 -30.34 0.77
CA GLY A 140 -27.67 -30.48 0.47
C GLY A 140 -28.13 -29.87 -0.85
N ILE A 141 -27.22 -29.47 -1.75
CA ILE A 141 -27.56 -29.02 -3.10
C ILE A 141 -27.35 -30.15 -4.10
N LYS A 142 -28.37 -30.39 -4.92
CA LYS A 142 -28.27 -31.38 -5.99
C LYS A 142 -27.38 -30.89 -7.14
N PRO A 143 -26.69 -31.77 -7.89
CA PRO A 143 -25.83 -31.37 -9.00
C PRO A 143 -26.47 -30.43 -10.02
N GLN A 144 -27.79 -30.59 -10.27
CA GLN A 144 -28.54 -29.75 -11.20
C GLN A 144 -28.75 -28.31 -10.73
N ASP A 145 -28.73 -28.07 -9.41
CA ASP A 145 -28.93 -26.74 -8.82
C ASP A 145 -27.60 -25.98 -8.57
N VAL A 146 -26.47 -26.67 -8.75
CA VAL A 146 -25.14 -26.09 -8.51
C VAL A 146 -24.90 -24.86 -9.37
N GLU A 147 -25.32 -24.84 -10.61
CA GLU A 147 -25.16 -23.74 -11.54
C GLU A 147 -25.99 -22.53 -11.11
N ILE A 148 -27.24 -22.76 -10.69
CA ILE A 148 -28.17 -21.75 -10.16
C ILE A 148 -27.55 -21.09 -8.92
N VAL A 149 -27.05 -21.90 -7.98
CA VAL A 149 -26.38 -21.41 -6.77
C VAL A 149 -25.14 -20.62 -7.11
N THR A 150 -24.31 -21.10 -8.03
CA THR A 150 -23.06 -20.44 -8.44
C THR A 150 -23.33 -19.09 -9.10
N GLU A 151 -24.35 -18.98 -9.96
CA GLU A 151 -24.75 -17.71 -10.55
C GLU A 151 -25.32 -16.73 -9.52
N ALA A 152 -26.13 -17.23 -8.61
CA ALA A 152 -26.71 -16.41 -7.54
C ALA A 152 -25.62 -15.85 -6.61
N ILE A 153 -24.62 -16.66 -6.27
CA ILE A 153 -23.44 -16.23 -5.52
C ILE A 153 -22.69 -15.12 -6.26
N LYS A 154 -22.44 -15.28 -7.56
CA LYS A 154 -21.77 -14.25 -8.40
C LYS A 154 -22.56 -12.95 -8.49
N LYS A 155 -23.89 -13.02 -8.35
CA LYS A 155 -24.81 -11.86 -8.38
C LYS A 155 -25.11 -11.33 -6.96
N GLU A 156 -24.44 -11.83 -5.93
CA GLU A 156 -24.59 -11.43 -4.52
C GLU A 156 -26.05 -11.57 -4.00
N LYS A 157 -26.81 -12.52 -4.52
CA LYS A 157 -28.20 -12.80 -4.07
C LYS A 157 -28.17 -13.41 -2.67
N LYS A 158 -29.05 -12.95 -1.77
CA LYS A 158 -29.19 -13.51 -0.41
C LYS A 158 -30.13 -14.71 -0.34
N PHE A 159 -31.07 -14.84 -1.27
CA PHE A 159 -32.02 -15.94 -1.37
C PHE A 159 -32.11 -16.43 -2.80
N ILE A 160 -32.35 -17.72 -2.97
CA ILE A 160 -32.62 -18.36 -4.26
C ILE A 160 -33.64 -19.47 -4.10
N THR A 161 -34.42 -19.72 -5.16
CA THR A 161 -35.30 -20.88 -5.27
C THR A 161 -34.58 -21.96 -6.07
N LEU A 162 -34.47 -23.16 -5.50
CA LEU A 162 -33.90 -24.32 -6.17
C LEU A 162 -34.92 -24.91 -7.16
N SER A 163 -34.45 -25.79 -8.05
CA SER A 163 -35.34 -26.49 -9.01
C SER A 163 -36.42 -27.32 -8.33
N SER A 164 -36.28 -27.62 -7.05
CA SER A 164 -37.29 -28.28 -6.20
C SER A 164 -38.39 -27.35 -5.68
N GLY A 165 -38.31 -26.02 -5.91
CA GLY A 165 -39.18 -25.03 -5.30
C GLY A 165 -38.79 -24.66 -3.86
N GLU A 166 -37.71 -25.22 -3.32
CA GLU A 166 -37.19 -24.91 -1.98
C GLU A 166 -36.50 -23.56 -1.98
N LEU A 167 -36.87 -22.65 -1.06
CA LEU A 167 -36.19 -21.40 -0.83
C LEU A 167 -34.98 -21.63 0.08
N VAL A 168 -33.80 -21.22 -0.36
CA VAL A 168 -32.57 -21.32 0.41
C VAL A 168 -31.91 -19.96 0.59
N LYS A 169 -31.29 -19.75 1.76
CA LYS A 169 -30.59 -18.52 2.12
C LYS A 169 -29.10 -18.68 1.83
N ILE A 170 -28.56 -17.77 1.00
CA ILE A 170 -27.13 -17.74 0.63
C ILE A 170 -26.30 -16.93 1.63
N ALA A 171 -26.91 -16.14 2.50
CA ALA A 171 -26.21 -15.25 3.41
C ALA A 171 -25.60 -16.00 4.60
N ASN A 172 -24.34 -16.43 4.48
CA ASN A 172 -23.52 -16.92 5.60
C ASN A 172 -22.05 -16.56 5.38
N LYS A 173 -21.30 -16.46 6.48
CA LYS A 173 -19.84 -16.25 6.49
C LYS A 173 -19.10 -17.27 5.60
N SER A 174 -19.58 -18.51 5.54
CA SER A 174 -19.06 -19.56 4.65
C SER A 174 -19.21 -19.23 3.18
N MET A 175 -20.20 -18.42 2.81
CA MET A 175 -20.47 -18.03 1.44
C MET A 175 -19.59 -16.84 1.02
N GLU A 176 -19.32 -15.90 1.92
CA GLU A 176 -18.31 -14.83 1.69
C GLU A 176 -16.92 -15.45 1.51
N GLU A 177 -16.60 -16.48 2.29
CA GLU A 177 -15.39 -17.29 2.11
C GLU A 177 -15.36 -17.93 0.72
N LEU A 178 -16.46 -18.53 0.25
CA LEU A 178 -16.55 -19.14 -1.08
C LEU A 178 -16.41 -18.10 -2.20
N LEU A 179 -17.05 -16.94 -2.07
CA LEU A 179 -16.86 -15.82 -3.02
C LEU A 179 -15.40 -15.38 -3.07
N GLY A 180 -14.76 -15.21 -1.92
CA GLY A 180 -13.33 -14.92 -1.82
C GLY A 180 -12.47 -15.98 -2.52
N ILE A 181 -12.84 -17.24 -2.39
CA ILE A 181 -12.19 -18.38 -3.05
C ILE A 181 -12.41 -18.35 -4.56
N VAL A 182 -13.65 -18.21 -5.02
CA VAL A 182 -14.00 -18.16 -6.46
C VAL A 182 -13.31 -16.97 -7.14
N ASP A 183 -13.32 -15.80 -6.52
CA ASP A 183 -12.64 -14.60 -7.02
C ASP A 183 -11.12 -14.77 -7.05
N SER A 184 -10.53 -15.40 -6.03
CA SER A 184 -9.08 -15.60 -5.91
C SER A 184 -8.54 -16.62 -6.89
N ILE A 185 -9.26 -17.72 -7.13
CA ILE A 185 -8.78 -18.81 -8.00
C ILE A 185 -9.29 -18.62 -9.43
N GLY A 186 -10.47 -17.99 -9.64
CA GLY A 186 -11.16 -17.86 -10.94
C GLY A 186 -11.29 -19.21 -11.65
N ASN A 187 -12.44 -19.59 -12.11
CA ASN A 187 -12.74 -20.91 -12.70
C ASN A 187 -12.70 -22.09 -11.71
N ILE A 188 -12.94 -21.87 -10.42
CA ILE A 188 -13.33 -22.99 -9.56
C ILE A 188 -14.69 -23.47 -10.02
N LYS A 189 -14.76 -24.79 -10.27
CA LYS A 189 -16.02 -25.50 -10.40
C LYS A 189 -16.38 -26.06 -9.03
N ILE A 190 -17.64 -26.01 -8.65
CA ILE A 190 -18.13 -26.81 -7.54
C ILE A 190 -17.85 -28.26 -7.91
N GLY A 191 -17.21 -29.01 -7.00
CA GLY A 191 -16.65 -30.32 -7.27
C GLY A 191 -15.11 -30.33 -7.23
N LYS A 192 -14.49 -31.29 -7.89
CA LYS A 192 -13.05 -31.52 -7.84
C LYS A 192 -12.25 -30.50 -8.65
N ASN A 193 -11.28 -29.87 -8.00
CA ASN A 193 -10.32 -28.94 -8.60
C ASN A 193 -8.91 -29.40 -8.25
N ARG A 194 -7.98 -29.28 -9.21
CA ARG A 194 -6.57 -29.51 -8.97
C ARG A 194 -5.83 -28.15 -8.90
N ILE A 195 -5.24 -27.86 -7.75
CA ILE A 195 -4.57 -26.58 -7.47
C ILE A 195 -3.12 -26.80 -7.05
N SER A 196 -2.23 -25.83 -7.30
CA SER A 196 -0.87 -25.88 -6.82
C SER A 196 -0.79 -25.66 -5.30
N LYS A 197 0.27 -26.18 -4.63
CA LYS A 197 0.51 -25.96 -3.20
C LYS A 197 0.56 -24.48 -2.83
N VAL A 198 1.19 -23.65 -3.66
CA VAL A 198 1.26 -22.20 -3.48
C VAL A 198 -0.14 -21.58 -3.46
N LYS A 199 -1.02 -22.04 -4.35
CA LYS A 199 -2.41 -21.59 -4.43
C LYS A 199 -3.24 -22.07 -3.25
N ALA A 200 -3.01 -23.29 -2.79
CA ALA A 200 -3.68 -23.82 -1.60
C ALA A 200 -3.36 -22.99 -0.35
N LEU A 201 -2.10 -22.56 -0.18
CA LEU A 201 -1.72 -21.66 0.92
C LEU A 201 -2.42 -20.31 0.83
N GLN A 202 -2.53 -19.71 -0.35
CA GLN A 202 -3.29 -18.50 -0.56
C GLN A 202 -4.75 -18.67 -0.09
N LEU A 203 -5.39 -19.77 -0.49
CA LEU A 203 -6.76 -20.07 -0.10
C LEU A 203 -6.92 -20.29 1.39
N ALA A 204 -5.95 -20.92 2.05
CA ALA A 204 -5.96 -21.13 3.49
C ALA A 204 -5.88 -19.82 4.29
N GLN A 205 -5.41 -18.71 3.70
CA GLN A 205 -5.43 -17.40 4.36
C GLN A 205 -6.82 -16.76 4.36
N ILE A 206 -7.65 -17.06 3.37
CA ILE A 206 -9.00 -16.49 3.23
C ILE A 206 -10.10 -17.46 3.71
N SER A 207 -9.82 -18.73 3.83
CA SER A 207 -10.80 -19.74 4.28
C SER A 207 -10.28 -20.57 5.43
N LYS A 208 -10.96 -20.45 6.57
CA LYS A 208 -10.68 -21.25 7.74
C LYS A 208 -10.95 -22.75 7.49
N ASN A 209 -11.96 -23.07 6.69
CA ASN A 209 -12.31 -24.45 6.36
C ASN A 209 -11.19 -25.13 5.57
N ILE A 210 -10.67 -24.46 4.52
CA ILE A 210 -9.53 -24.96 3.74
C ILE A 210 -8.30 -25.13 4.62
N LYS A 211 -8.04 -24.18 5.51
CA LYS A 211 -6.92 -24.27 6.44
C LYS A 211 -7.02 -25.50 7.33
N ASN A 212 -8.19 -25.72 7.91
CA ASN A 212 -8.43 -26.89 8.78
C ASN A 212 -8.22 -28.21 8.04
N ASP A 213 -8.63 -28.29 6.78
CA ASP A 213 -8.43 -29.48 5.95
C ASP A 213 -6.96 -29.66 5.51
N LEU A 214 -6.26 -28.57 5.21
CA LEU A 214 -4.82 -28.62 4.93
C LEU A 214 -4.01 -29.04 6.14
N GLU A 215 -4.38 -28.60 7.35
CA GLU A 215 -3.71 -29.00 8.61
C GLU A 215 -3.86 -30.51 8.92
N LYS A 216 -4.75 -31.23 8.26
CA LYS A 216 -4.82 -32.70 8.32
C LYS A 216 -3.71 -33.38 7.54
N LEU A 217 -3.09 -32.67 6.61
CA LEU A 217 -1.93 -33.14 5.83
C LEU A 217 -0.65 -32.75 6.56
N ASP A 218 0.18 -33.75 6.91
CA ASP A 218 1.40 -33.54 7.75
C ASP A 218 2.32 -32.47 7.20
N GLU A 219 2.55 -32.43 5.88
CA GLU A 219 3.37 -31.41 5.25
C GLU A 219 2.88 -29.97 5.48
N PHE A 220 1.56 -29.75 5.43
CA PHE A 220 0.97 -28.43 5.66
C PHE A 220 0.87 -28.10 7.15
N ARG A 221 0.65 -29.11 8.00
CA ARG A 221 0.67 -28.94 9.46
C ARG A 221 2.04 -28.45 9.91
N GLU A 222 3.12 -29.10 9.44
CA GLU A 222 4.48 -28.64 9.72
C GLU A 222 4.75 -27.23 9.19
N LEU A 223 4.29 -26.94 7.96
CA LEU A 223 4.45 -25.63 7.35
C LEU A 223 3.74 -24.53 8.17
N PHE A 224 2.47 -24.72 8.53
CA PHE A 224 1.72 -23.78 9.35
C PHE A 224 2.32 -23.65 10.76
N HIS A 225 2.80 -24.76 11.33
CA HIS A 225 3.47 -24.75 12.62
C HIS A 225 4.78 -23.93 12.57
N LYS A 226 5.60 -24.10 11.53
CA LYS A 226 6.82 -23.32 11.32
C LYS A 226 6.53 -21.84 11.06
N ILE A 227 5.50 -21.51 10.30
CA ILE A 227 5.08 -20.12 10.09
C ILE A 227 4.61 -19.47 11.40
N LYS A 228 3.89 -20.22 12.26
CA LYS A 228 3.29 -19.70 13.50
C LYS A 228 4.27 -19.68 14.67
N ASN A 229 5.04 -20.75 14.85
CA ASN A 229 5.95 -20.95 15.99
C ASN A 229 7.38 -20.67 15.54
N ARG A 230 7.74 -19.39 15.47
CA ARG A 230 9.10 -18.95 15.14
C ARG A 230 10.02 -19.27 16.31
N LYS A 231 11.07 -20.06 16.06
CA LYS A 231 12.18 -20.15 17.01
C LYS A 231 12.98 -18.86 16.88
N GLU A 232 13.15 -18.14 17.96
CA GLU A 232 14.07 -17.01 17.99
C GLU A 232 15.50 -17.57 18.03
N VAL A 233 16.26 -17.25 17.02
CA VAL A 233 17.67 -17.61 16.88
C VAL A 233 18.49 -16.33 16.84
N GLU A 234 19.60 -16.32 17.57
CA GLU A 234 20.57 -15.21 17.43
C GLU A 234 21.43 -15.46 16.20
N PRO A 235 21.59 -14.46 15.31
CA PRO A 235 22.45 -14.62 14.13
C PRO A 235 23.89 -14.83 14.55
N LYS A 236 24.52 -15.88 14.01
CA LYS A 236 25.91 -16.23 14.34
C LYS A 236 26.87 -15.42 13.45
N ASN A 237 28.05 -15.14 14.02
CA ASN A 237 29.14 -14.50 13.26
C ASN A 237 28.81 -13.14 12.64
N VAL A 238 27.92 -12.38 13.25
CA VAL A 238 27.66 -10.98 12.90
C VAL A 238 28.37 -10.09 13.93
N LYS A 239 29.22 -9.18 13.45
CA LYS A 239 30.13 -8.36 14.30
C LYS A 239 29.43 -7.23 15.06
N VAL A 240 28.11 -7.11 14.98
CA VAL A 240 27.30 -6.08 15.66
C VAL A 240 26.09 -6.69 16.32
N SER A 241 25.66 -6.12 17.44
CA SER A 241 24.40 -6.52 18.07
C SER A 241 23.21 -5.97 17.29
N LEU A 242 22.24 -6.80 16.98
CA LEU A 242 21.00 -6.38 16.36
C LEU A 242 20.05 -5.81 17.42
N PHE A 243 19.32 -4.78 17.06
CA PHE A 243 18.19 -4.32 17.89
C PHE A 243 17.10 -5.39 17.98
N PRO A 244 16.25 -5.40 19.03
CA PRO A 244 15.21 -6.42 19.19
C PRO A 244 14.34 -6.61 17.93
N TYR A 245 13.88 -5.52 17.32
CA TYR A 245 13.08 -5.60 16.09
C TYR A 245 13.89 -6.12 14.89
N GLN A 246 15.20 -5.85 14.81
CA GLN A 246 16.06 -6.39 13.76
C GLN A 246 16.25 -7.91 13.92
N LYS A 247 16.36 -8.40 15.16
CA LYS A 247 16.36 -9.84 15.45
C LYS A 247 15.06 -10.50 14.99
N LEU A 248 13.92 -9.87 15.28
CA LEU A 248 12.63 -10.35 14.78
C LEU A 248 12.59 -10.39 13.24
N GLY A 249 13.13 -9.38 12.57
CA GLY A 249 13.20 -9.35 11.11
C GLY A 249 14.14 -10.40 10.53
N PHE A 250 15.32 -10.58 11.11
CA PHE A 250 16.23 -11.67 10.76
C PHE A 250 15.55 -13.03 10.93
N ASN A 251 14.90 -13.28 12.06
CA ASN A 251 14.20 -14.54 12.33
C ASN A 251 13.04 -14.77 11.35
N TRP A 252 12.33 -13.70 10.94
CA TRP A 252 11.30 -13.80 9.92
C TRP A 252 11.91 -14.19 8.56
N LEU A 253 12.99 -13.55 8.13
CA LEU A 253 13.70 -13.88 6.89
C LEU A 253 14.24 -15.33 6.90
N LYS A 254 14.87 -15.75 8.01
CA LYS A 254 15.40 -17.13 8.17
C LYS A 254 14.26 -18.14 8.11
N ASN A 255 13.15 -17.87 8.78
CA ASN A 255 11.97 -18.73 8.76
C ASN A 255 11.40 -18.87 7.33
N MET A 256 11.29 -17.75 6.59
CA MET A 256 10.85 -17.79 5.18
C MET A 256 11.79 -18.65 4.32
N TYR A 257 13.10 -18.49 4.49
CA TYR A 257 14.10 -19.32 3.81
C TYR A 257 13.95 -20.80 4.14
N ASP A 258 13.82 -21.16 5.43
CA ASP A 258 13.74 -22.56 5.90
C ASP A 258 12.48 -23.28 5.41
N ILE A 259 11.40 -22.54 5.18
CA ILE A 259 10.16 -23.09 4.60
C ILE A 259 10.15 -23.06 3.06
N GLY A 260 11.20 -22.51 2.43
CA GLY A 260 11.34 -22.44 0.97
C GLY A 260 10.48 -21.37 0.30
N PHE A 261 10.08 -20.31 1.04
CA PHE A 261 9.35 -19.18 0.50
C PHE A 261 10.16 -17.90 0.59
N GLY A 262 9.94 -17.02 -0.36
CA GLY A 262 10.44 -15.65 -0.30
C GLY A 262 9.57 -14.73 0.53
N GLY A 263 10.01 -13.47 0.66
CA GLY A 263 9.27 -12.45 1.39
C GLY A 263 9.68 -11.03 1.03
N ILE A 264 8.86 -10.07 1.41
CA ILE A 264 9.09 -8.64 1.22
C ILE A 264 9.38 -8.02 2.59
N LEU A 265 10.61 -7.54 2.79
CA LEU A 265 10.97 -6.76 3.97
C LEU A 265 10.75 -5.28 3.65
N ALA A 266 9.65 -4.74 4.17
CA ALA A 266 9.11 -3.43 3.84
C ALA A 266 9.23 -2.41 5.00
N ASP A 267 10.18 -2.61 5.90
CA ASP A 267 10.47 -1.69 7.00
C ASP A 267 10.76 -0.28 6.50
N ASP A 268 10.44 0.73 7.29
CA ASP A 268 10.79 2.12 7.01
C ASP A 268 12.28 2.27 6.72
N MET A 269 12.63 3.30 5.94
CA MET A 269 14.03 3.58 5.64
C MET A 269 14.84 3.88 6.92
N GLY A 270 16.07 3.37 6.97
CA GLY A 270 16.94 3.56 8.14
C GLY A 270 16.75 2.54 9.28
N LEU A 271 15.81 1.62 9.19
CA LEU A 271 15.62 0.55 10.17
C LEU A 271 16.59 -0.65 9.99
N GLY A 272 17.54 -0.56 9.08
CA GLY A 272 18.59 -1.58 8.90
C GLY A 272 18.13 -2.83 8.18
N LYS A 273 17.30 -2.70 7.12
CA LYS A 273 16.92 -3.80 6.23
C LYS A 273 18.15 -4.54 5.70
N THR A 274 19.17 -3.80 5.29
CA THR A 274 20.45 -4.34 4.79
C THR A 274 21.11 -5.25 5.83
N LEU A 275 21.23 -4.79 7.08
CA LEU A 275 21.84 -5.57 8.16
C LEU A 275 21.06 -6.86 8.47
N GLN A 276 19.73 -6.79 8.53
CA GLN A 276 18.87 -7.96 8.74
C GLN A 276 19.08 -9.00 7.62
N THR A 277 19.16 -8.52 6.38
CA THR A 277 19.38 -9.38 5.20
C THR A 277 20.79 -9.94 5.16
N ILE A 278 21.81 -9.15 5.46
CA ILE A 278 23.22 -9.64 5.56
C ILE A 278 23.33 -10.70 6.65
N SER A 279 22.63 -10.52 7.77
CA SER A 279 22.60 -11.52 8.85
C SER A 279 22.02 -12.86 8.37
N LEU A 280 20.93 -12.84 7.56
CA LEU A 280 20.38 -14.04 6.94
C LEU A 280 21.40 -14.68 5.99
N LEU A 281 21.94 -13.90 5.04
CA LEU A 281 22.86 -14.39 4.03
C LEU A 281 24.09 -15.03 4.68
N ASN A 282 24.63 -14.39 5.72
CA ASN A 282 25.77 -14.90 6.47
C ASN A 282 25.43 -16.19 7.22
N GLU A 283 24.27 -16.27 7.89
CA GLU A 283 23.83 -17.48 8.60
C GLU A 283 23.75 -18.67 7.63
N VAL A 284 23.09 -18.50 6.48
CA VAL A 284 22.95 -19.55 5.47
C VAL A 284 24.32 -19.94 4.88
N TYR A 285 25.20 -18.97 4.62
CA TYR A 285 26.57 -19.24 4.15
C TYR A 285 27.41 -20.01 5.18
N GLN A 286 27.23 -19.75 6.48
CA GLN A 286 27.92 -20.51 7.52
C GLN A 286 27.38 -21.95 7.65
N GLU A 287 26.07 -22.13 7.43
CA GLU A 287 25.44 -23.46 7.39
C GLU A 287 25.85 -24.28 6.14
N ASN A 288 26.03 -23.61 4.99
CA ASN A 288 26.40 -24.24 3.74
C ASN A 288 27.45 -23.40 2.99
N LYS A 289 28.69 -23.91 2.90
CA LYS A 289 29.80 -23.22 2.24
C LYS A 289 29.71 -23.21 0.71
N ASP A 290 28.89 -24.06 0.12
CA ASP A 290 28.56 -24.03 -1.32
C ASP A 290 27.46 -23.03 -1.67
N PHE A 291 26.98 -22.27 -0.68
CA PHE A 291 25.96 -21.23 -0.85
C PHE A 291 26.38 -20.16 -1.86
N LEU A 292 25.51 -19.86 -2.81
CA LEU A 292 25.66 -18.77 -3.75
C LEU A 292 24.48 -17.81 -3.67
N GLY A 293 24.73 -16.61 -3.16
CA GLY A 293 23.76 -15.52 -3.05
C GLY A 293 23.96 -14.47 -4.14
N LEU A 294 22.87 -13.96 -4.70
CA LEU A 294 22.88 -12.83 -5.65
C LEU A 294 22.14 -11.64 -5.07
N ILE A 295 22.80 -10.50 -4.99
CA ILE A 295 22.25 -9.25 -4.48
C ILE A 295 22.19 -8.26 -5.64
N ILE A 296 20.99 -7.78 -5.97
CA ILE A 296 20.72 -6.88 -7.09
C ILE A 296 20.31 -5.53 -6.51
N VAL A 297 21.08 -4.50 -6.80
CA VAL A 297 20.95 -3.18 -6.18
C VAL A 297 20.94 -2.05 -7.22
N PRO A 298 20.41 -0.87 -6.89
CA PRO A 298 20.72 0.36 -7.64
C PRO A 298 22.23 0.61 -7.70
N SER A 299 22.71 1.22 -8.77
CA SER A 299 24.16 1.48 -8.96
C SER A 299 24.79 2.27 -7.81
N SER A 300 24.03 3.16 -7.20
CA SER A 300 24.48 3.97 -6.05
C SER A 300 24.71 3.16 -4.78
N LEU A 301 24.11 1.97 -4.64
CA LEU A 301 24.20 1.11 -3.45
C LEU A 301 25.26 0.01 -3.59
N LEU A 302 25.87 -0.16 -4.75
CA LEU A 302 26.76 -1.25 -5.04
C LEU A 302 27.92 -1.35 -4.01
N TYR A 303 28.62 -0.25 -3.78
CA TYR A 303 29.75 -0.19 -2.84
C TYR A 303 29.29 -0.15 -1.38
N ASN A 304 28.15 0.45 -1.08
CA ASN A 304 27.56 0.41 0.27
C ASN A 304 27.32 -1.03 0.73
N TRP A 305 26.70 -1.84 -0.10
CA TRP A 305 26.48 -3.25 0.22
C TRP A 305 27.77 -4.01 0.42
N LYS A 306 28.80 -3.75 -0.42
CA LYS A 306 30.11 -4.35 -0.25
C LYS A 306 30.70 -3.99 1.11
N GLU A 307 30.75 -2.71 1.46
CA GLU A 307 31.30 -2.23 2.72
C GLU A 307 30.55 -2.77 3.94
N GLU A 308 29.21 -2.78 3.89
CA GLU A 308 28.37 -3.29 4.96
C GLU A 308 28.57 -4.81 5.16
N ILE A 309 28.67 -5.61 4.09
CA ILE A 309 28.96 -7.03 4.20
C ILE A 309 30.34 -7.25 4.86
N ILE A 310 31.38 -6.57 4.40
CA ILE A 310 32.72 -6.66 5.00
C ILE A 310 32.69 -6.24 6.47
N LYS A 311 32.04 -5.12 6.76
CA LYS A 311 31.95 -4.57 8.12
C LYS A 311 31.27 -5.53 9.08
N PHE A 312 30.12 -6.10 8.67
CA PHE A 312 29.28 -6.87 9.58
C PHE A 312 29.67 -8.36 9.65
N THR A 313 30.26 -8.90 8.58
CA THR A 313 30.58 -10.35 8.53
C THR A 313 32.09 -10.64 8.41
N GLY A 314 32.87 -9.73 7.86
CA GLY A 314 34.25 -9.94 7.48
C GLY A 314 34.44 -10.66 6.15
N ILE A 315 33.34 -11.01 5.46
CA ILE A 315 33.37 -11.67 4.17
C ILE A 315 33.49 -10.61 3.07
N THR A 316 34.35 -10.84 2.09
CA THR A 316 34.47 -9.96 0.92
C THR A 316 33.57 -10.46 -0.19
N PRO A 317 32.51 -9.72 -0.55
CA PRO A 317 31.63 -10.10 -1.66
C PRO A 317 32.28 -9.79 -3.01
N THR A 318 31.88 -10.50 -4.05
CA THR A 318 32.34 -10.29 -5.42
C THR A 318 31.42 -9.29 -6.14
N LEU A 319 31.99 -8.17 -6.61
CA LEU A 319 31.27 -7.18 -7.42
C LEU A 319 31.28 -7.55 -8.89
N VAL A 320 30.10 -7.57 -9.51
CA VAL A 320 29.95 -7.76 -10.95
C VAL A 320 29.93 -6.38 -11.64
N GLU A 321 31.12 -5.87 -11.92
CA GLU A 321 31.31 -4.52 -12.48
C GLU A 321 32.37 -4.49 -13.60
N GLY A 322 32.52 -3.33 -14.24
CA GLY A 322 33.48 -3.10 -15.33
C GLY A 322 32.92 -3.41 -16.72
N VAL A 323 33.79 -3.73 -17.67
CA VAL A 323 33.40 -4.04 -19.05
C VAL A 323 32.67 -5.40 -19.14
N ALA A 324 31.82 -5.57 -20.16
CA ALA A 324 30.96 -6.75 -20.31
C ALA A 324 31.76 -8.08 -20.28
N SER A 325 32.92 -8.12 -20.93
CA SER A 325 33.78 -9.33 -20.96
C SER A 325 34.27 -9.72 -19.56
N ASN A 326 34.60 -8.75 -18.72
CA ASN A 326 35.04 -9.01 -17.35
C ASN A 326 33.86 -9.46 -16.48
N ARG A 327 32.70 -8.80 -16.57
CA ARG A 327 31.49 -9.21 -15.83
C ARG A 327 31.07 -10.64 -16.14
N LYS A 328 31.11 -11.05 -17.43
CA LYS A 328 30.84 -12.44 -17.85
C LYS A 328 31.79 -13.45 -17.19
N LYS A 329 33.07 -13.13 -17.13
CA LYS A 329 34.07 -14.00 -16.46
C LYS A 329 33.79 -14.13 -14.97
N ILE A 330 33.47 -13.01 -14.30
CA ILE A 330 33.12 -13.00 -12.88
C ILE A 330 31.88 -13.87 -12.63
N ILE A 331 30.79 -13.67 -13.39
CA ILE A 331 29.54 -14.43 -13.25
C ILE A 331 29.81 -15.93 -13.47
N ALA A 332 30.62 -16.30 -14.45
CA ALA A 332 30.90 -17.72 -14.77
C ALA A 332 31.76 -18.43 -13.71
N ASN A 333 32.74 -17.73 -13.13
CA ASN A 333 33.77 -18.33 -12.27
C ASN A 333 33.36 -18.39 -10.80
N GLU A 334 32.50 -17.50 -10.31
CA GLU A 334 32.10 -17.50 -8.92
C GLU A 334 31.24 -18.72 -8.59
N LYS A 335 31.67 -19.56 -7.65
CA LYS A 335 30.94 -20.78 -7.30
C LYS A 335 30.16 -20.69 -6.00
N ASN A 336 30.62 -19.89 -5.05
CA ASN A 336 30.02 -19.71 -3.74
C ASN A 336 30.22 -18.29 -3.23
N GLY A 337 29.57 -17.92 -2.14
CA GLY A 337 29.65 -16.60 -1.53
C GLY A 337 28.57 -15.61 -2.02
N PHE A 338 28.93 -14.34 -2.11
CA PHE A 338 27.97 -13.26 -2.42
C PHE A 338 28.38 -12.53 -3.69
N LEU A 339 27.52 -12.58 -4.70
CA LEU A 339 27.62 -11.76 -5.91
C LEU A 339 26.75 -10.51 -5.74
N ILE A 340 27.32 -9.33 -6.01
CA ILE A 340 26.56 -8.08 -6.02
C ILE A 340 26.59 -7.50 -7.42
N THR A 341 25.42 -7.16 -7.95
CA THR A 341 25.27 -6.57 -9.29
C THR A 341 24.24 -5.44 -9.28
N THR A 342 24.23 -4.66 -10.35
CA THR A 342 23.21 -3.61 -10.52
C THR A 342 22.08 -4.09 -11.43
N TYR A 343 20.89 -3.51 -11.31
CA TYR A 343 19.76 -3.78 -12.19
C TYR A 343 20.09 -3.61 -13.68
N GLN A 344 20.93 -2.61 -14.01
CA GLN A 344 21.35 -2.35 -15.38
C GLN A 344 22.34 -3.39 -15.91
N ALA A 345 23.34 -3.77 -15.08
CA ALA A 345 24.30 -4.80 -15.44
C ALA A 345 23.60 -6.15 -15.60
N LEU A 346 22.73 -6.52 -14.67
CA LEU A 346 21.91 -7.73 -14.77
C LEU A 346 21.12 -7.78 -16.08
N ARG A 347 20.41 -6.70 -16.41
CA ARG A 347 19.64 -6.64 -17.67
C ARG A 347 20.52 -6.87 -18.91
N ASN A 348 21.72 -6.30 -18.91
CA ASN A 348 22.63 -6.41 -20.03
C ASN A 348 23.27 -7.80 -20.15
N ASP A 349 23.49 -8.48 -19.02
CA ASP A 349 24.22 -9.74 -18.93
C ASP A 349 23.29 -10.92 -18.57
N ILE A 350 21.98 -10.83 -18.76
CA ILE A 350 21.00 -11.81 -18.29
C ILE A 350 21.25 -13.22 -18.82
N GLU A 351 21.80 -13.36 -20.01
CA GLU A 351 22.10 -14.66 -20.61
C GLU A 351 23.12 -15.46 -19.80
N GLU A 352 24.01 -14.79 -19.07
CA GLU A 352 25.00 -15.42 -18.19
C GLU A 352 24.38 -15.87 -16.86
N TYR A 353 23.37 -15.13 -16.35
CA TYR A 353 22.71 -15.43 -15.08
C TYR A 353 21.66 -16.54 -15.19
N LYS A 354 20.92 -16.63 -16.30
CA LYS A 354 19.82 -17.59 -16.47
C LYS A 354 20.23 -19.06 -16.37
N ASN A 355 21.50 -19.36 -16.66
CA ASN A 355 22.03 -20.70 -16.62
C ASN A 355 22.64 -21.06 -15.25
N ARG A 356 22.53 -20.18 -14.25
CA ARG A 356 23.04 -20.38 -12.91
C ARG A 356 21.90 -20.57 -11.92
N ASN A 357 22.16 -21.34 -10.89
CA ASN A 357 21.23 -21.54 -9.77
C ASN A 357 21.76 -20.79 -8.55
N PHE A 358 20.93 -19.94 -7.98
CA PHE A 358 21.22 -19.20 -6.77
C PHE A 358 20.41 -19.78 -5.60
N ASP A 359 20.98 -19.80 -4.41
CA ASP A 359 20.26 -20.20 -3.21
C ASP A 359 19.31 -19.08 -2.77
N ILE A 360 19.81 -17.85 -2.75
CA ILE A 360 19.01 -16.67 -2.43
C ILE A 360 19.28 -15.57 -3.47
N VAL A 361 18.20 -14.95 -3.95
CA VAL A 361 18.28 -13.71 -4.72
C VAL A 361 17.60 -12.59 -3.92
N VAL A 362 18.32 -11.50 -3.72
CA VAL A 362 17.84 -10.31 -3.02
C VAL A 362 17.74 -9.14 -3.98
N LEU A 363 16.57 -8.49 -4.01
CA LEU A 363 16.40 -7.21 -4.68
C LEU A 363 16.38 -6.10 -3.62
N ASP A 364 17.31 -5.17 -3.69
CA ASP A 364 17.23 -3.96 -2.89
C ASP A 364 16.59 -2.83 -3.70
N GLU A 365 15.81 -1.98 -3.03
CA GLU A 365 14.93 -0.98 -3.65
C GLU A 365 14.07 -1.62 -4.75
N ALA A 366 13.29 -2.64 -4.35
CA ALA A 366 12.53 -3.51 -5.25
C ALA A 366 11.49 -2.76 -6.11
N GLN A 367 11.17 -1.49 -5.80
CA GLN A 367 10.37 -0.64 -6.69
C GLN A 367 11.00 -0.46 -8.09
N ASN A 368 12.26 -0.80 -8.30
CA ASN A 368 12.87 -0.84 -9.63
C ASN A 368 12.22 -1.87 -10.59
N ILE A 369 11.50 -2.85 -10.06
CA ILE A 369 10.73 -3.83 -10.85
C ILE A 369 9.21 -3.58 -10.81
N LYS A 370 8.73 -2.45 -10.30
CA LYS A 370 7.30 -2.13 -10.17
C LYS A 370 6.54 -2.13 -11.51
N THR A 371 7.21 -1.75 -12.59
CA THR A 371 6.59 -1.73 -13.93
C THR A 371 6.61 -3.12 -14.53
N THR A 372 5.43 -3.71 -14.68
CA THR A 372 5.22 -5.10 -15.11
C THR A 372 5.81 -5.44 -16.48
N THR A 373 5.93 -4.44 -17.37
CA THR A 373 6.45 -4.59 -18.74
C THR A 373 7.90 -4.20 -18.90
N SER A 374 8.56 -3.71 -17.85
CA SER A 374 9.95 -3.22 -17.92
C SER A 374 10.93 -4.32 -18.29
N GLN A 375 11.98 -3.95 -19.02
CA GLN A 375 13.07 -4.88 -19.40
C GLN A 375 13.82 -5.41 -18.17
N ILE A 376 13.91 -4.59 -17.12
CA ILE A 376 14.53 -4.98 -15.84
C ILE A 376 13.72 -6.11 -15.20
N LYS A 377 12.39 -5.95 -15.07
CA LYS A 377 11.53 -7.02 -14.54
C LYS A 377 11.69 -8.31 -15.35
N LYS A 378 11.61 -8.21 -16.68
CA LYS A 378 11.78 -9.38 -17.55
C LYS A 378 13.12 -10.08 -17.36
N ALA A 379 14.19 -9.34 -17.07
CA ALA A 379 15.49 -9.90 -16.79
C ALA A 379 15.49 -10.60 -15.42
N VAL A 380 15.03 -9.92 -14.37
CA VAL A 380 14.99 -10.48 -13.01
C VAL A 380 14.19 -11.79 -12.95
N MET A 381 13.06 -11.87 -13.67
CA MET A 381 12.22 -13.09 -13.73
C MET A 381 12.86 -14.29 -14.45
N LYS A 382 14.00 -14.10 -15.12
CA LYS A 382 14.74 -15.21 -15.78
C LYS A 382 15.81 -15.86 -14.88
N ILE A 383 16.02 -15.34 -13.68
CA ILE A 383 17.02 -15.87 -12.74
C ILE A 383 16.45 -17.09 -12.03
N ASN A 384 17.22 -18.17 -12.00
CA ASN A 384 16.88 -19.37 -11.26
C ASN A 384 17.36 -19.23 -9.81
N SER A 385 16.47 -19.37 -8.85
CA SER A 385 16.77 -19.26 -7.42
C SER A 385 15.89 -20.19 -6.59
N LYS A 386 16.38 -20.60 -5.42
CA LYS A 386 15.57 -21.36 -4.45
C LYS A 386 14.59 -20.43 -3.72
N VAL A 387 15.08 -19.26 -3.27
CA VAL A 387 14.28 -18.29 -2.51
C VAL A 387 14.61 -16.88 -2.96
N ASN A 388 13.57 -16.03 -3.04
CA ASN A 388 13.69 -14.65 -3.46
C ASN A 388 13.23 -13.69 -2.37
N PHE A 389 14.03 -12.69 -2.04
CA PHE A 389 13.65 -11.62 -1.12
C PHE A 389 13.64 -10.25 -1.82
N ALA A 390 12.70 -9.42 -1.44
CA ALA A 390 12.60 -8.04 -1.89
C ALA A 390 12.69 -7.09 -0.70
N LEU A 391 13.56 -6.09 -0.79
CA LEU A 391 13.72 -5.03 0.20
C LEU A 391 13.18 -3.73 -0.40
N THR A 392 12.33 -3.05 0.33
CA THR A 392 11.78 -1.74 -0.09
C THR A 392 11.33 -0.95 1.12
N GLY A 393 11.43 0.37 1.08
CA GLY A 393 10.79 1.24 2.09
C GLY A 393 9.33 1.54 1.75
N THR A 394 8.94 1.31 0.49
CA THR A 394 7.62 1.66 -0.06
C THR A 394 7.11 0.53 -0.94
N PRO A 395 6.49 -0.52 -0.37
CA PRO A 395 6.05 -1.70 -1.13
C PRO A 395 4.92 -1.37 -2.13
N VAL A 396 4.17 -0.31 -1.85
CA VAL A 396 3.12 0.25 -2.73
C VAL A 396 3.24 1.77 -2.71
N GLU A 397 3.70 2.37 -3.79
CA GLU A 397 3.80 3.83 -3.91
C GLU A 397 2.57 4.43 -4.59
N ASN A 398 2.17 3.87 -5.73
CA ASN A 398 1.17 4.47 -6.59
C ASN A 398 0.04 3.52 -7.00
N ASN A 399 0.27 2.21 -7.04
CA ASN A 399 -0.71 1.27 -7.56
C ASN A 399 -0.49 -0.15 -6.98
N ILE A 400 -1.58 -0.86 -6.70
CA ILE A 400 -1.53 -2.26 -6.26
C ILE A 400 -0.86 -3.20 -7.28
N LEU A 401 -0.75 -2.79 -8.55
CA LEU A 401 -0.02 -3.53 -9.58
C LEU A 401 1.49 -3.55 -9.32
N GLU A 402 2.02 -2.55 -8.62
CA GLU A 402 3.42 -2.54 -8.18
C GLU A 402 3.68 -3.66 -7.18
N LEU A 403 2.75 -3.83 -6.22
CA LEU A 403 2.77 -4.94 -5.27
C LEU A 403 2.71 -6.30 -5.99
N TRP A 404 1.80 -6.45 -6.95
CA TRP A 404 1.73 -7.66 -7.77
C TRP A 404 3.08 -7.95 -8.45
N SER A 405 3.73 -6.92 -8.98
CA SER A 405 5.01 -7.08 -9.67
C SER A 405 6.13 -7.58 -8.76
N ILE A 406 6.17 -7.12 -7.51
CA ILE A 406 7.14 -7.55 -6.51
C ILE A 406 6.81 -8.97 -6.02
N PHE A 407 5.52 -9.25 -5.75
CA PHE A 407 5.09 -10.60 -5.33
C PHE A 407 5.33 -11.66 -6.40
N ASP A 408 5.14 -11.33 -7.68
CA ASP A 408 5.43 -12.24 -8.79
C ASP A 408 6.91 -12.65 -8.86
N PHE A 409 7.83 -11.78 -8.40
CA PHE A 409 9.23 -12.13 -8.22
C PHE A 409 9.46 -12.95 -6.94
N VAL A 410 8.89 -12.55 -5.81
CA VAL A 410 9.16 -13.16 -4.50
C VAL A 410 8.56 -14.55 -4.41
N ILE A 411 7.31 -14.72 -4.86
CA ILE A 411 6.58 -16.00 -4.88
C ILE A 411 5.82 -16.11 -6.22
N PRO A 412 6.47 -16.59 -7.28
CA PRO A 412 5.85 -16.65 -8.60
C PRO A 412 4.53 -17.41 -8.61
N GLY A 413 3.50 -16.79 -9.21
CA GLY A 413 2.16 -17.37 -9.33
C GLY A 413 1.29 -17.29 -8.08
N TYR A 414 1.78 -16.77 -6.96
CA TYR A 414 1.00 -16.62 -5.72
C TYR A 414 -0.21 -15.70 -5.90
N LEU A 415 -0.04 -14.55 -6.53
CA LEU A 415 -1.12 -13.60 -6.84
C LEU A 415 -1.70 -13.77 -8.25
N ASP A 416 -1.62 -14.95 -8.84
CA ASP A 416 -2.10 -15.27 -10.20
C ASP A 416 -1.39 -14.49 -11.33
N SER A 417 -1.86 -14.67 -12.57
CA SER A 417 -1.39 -13.89 -13.71
C SER A 417 -1.83 -12.42 -13.61
N LEU A 418 -1.07 -11.52 -14.23
CA LEU A 418 -1.38 -10.08 -14.22
C LEU A 418 -2.80 -9.78 -14.76
N SER A 419 -3.23 -10.49 -15.82
CA SER A 419 -4.56 -10.31 -16.41
C SER A 419 -5.66 -10.68 -15.42
N LYS A 420 -5.49 -11.77 -14.69
CA LYS A 420 -6.44 -12.23 -13.68
C LYS A 420 -6.43 -11.33 -12.47
N PHE A 421 -5.25 -10.94 -11.95
CA PHE A 421 -5.12 -9.98 -10.85
C PHE A 421 -5.81 -8.64 -11.16
N LYS A 422 -5.59 -8.10 -12.37
CA LYS A 422 -6.27 -6.88 -12.81
C LYS A 422 -7.80 -7.05 -12.84
N LYS A 423 -8.31 -8.19 -13.30
CA LYS A 423 -9.75 -8.46 -13.34
C LYS A 423 -10.35 -8.58 -11.93
N THR A 424 -9.69 -9.33 -11.04
CA THR A 424 -10.13 -9.57 -9.66
C THR A 424 -10.16 -8.29 -8.84
N TYR A 425 -9.10 -7.46 -8.96
CA TYR A 425 -8.93 -6.25 -8.14
C TYR A 425 -9.26 -4.95 -8.88
N LYS A 426 -9.98 -5.00 -10.03
CA LYS A 426 -10.34 -3.81 -10.83
C LYS A 426 -11.10 -2.77 -10.01
N GLU A 427 -12.06 -3.20 -9.21
CA GLU A 427 -12.85 -2.31 -8.33
C GLU A 427 -12.00 -1.76 -7.17
N ALA A 428 -11.10 -2.58 -6.63
CA ALA A 428 -10.19 -2.20 -5.57
C ALA A 428 -9.17 -1.13 -6.01
N ILE A 429 -8.84 -1.07 -7.30
CA ILE A 429 -8.01 0.00 -7.89
C ILE A 429 -8.76 1.34 -7.85
N VAL A 430 -10.09 1.33 -7.98
CA VAL A 430 -10.94 2.53 -8.00
C VAL A 430 -11.48 2.85 -6.60
N ASN A 431 -11.84 1.83 -5.82
CA ASN A 431 -12.39 1.98 -4.47
C ASN A 431 -11.55 1.19 -3.44
N PRO A 432 -10.66 1.86 -2.72
CA PRO A 432 -9.75 1.24 -1.74
C PRO A 432 -10.44 0.60 -0.53
N ASN A 433 -11.68 0.92 -0.25
CA ASN A 433 -12.44 0.37 0.89
C ASN A 433 -13.25 -0.90 0.52
N SER A 434 -12.96 -1.52 -0.63
CA SER A 434 -13.64 -2.74 -1.02
C SER A 434 -13.20 -3.93 -0.16
N SER A 435 -14.11 -4.87 0.11
CA SER A 435 -13.83 -6.14 0.81
C SER A 435 -12.68 -6.92 0.15
N LYS A 436 -12.48 -6.73 -1.16
CA LYS A 436 -11.39 -7.34 -1.93
C LYS A 436 -10.00 -6.88 -1.50
N ILE A 437 -9.84 -5.64 -1.01
CA ILE A 437 -8.55 -5.17 -0.46
C ILE A 437 -8.24 -5.86 0.87
N ASN A 438 -9.23 -6.05 1.73
CA ASN A 438 -9.03 -6.76 2.99
C ASN A 438 -8.60 -8.21 2.74
N ASN A 439 -9.23 -8.90 1.80
CA ASN A 439 -8.81 -10.23 1.37
C ASN A 439 -7.37 -10.23 0.83
N LEU A 440 -6.99 -9.25 0.01
CA LEU A 440 -5.62 -9.14 -0.50
C LEU A 440 -4.61 -8.95 0.63
N ARG A 441 -4.93 -8.11 1.64
CA ARG A 441 -4.08 -7.91 2.83
C ARG A 441 -3.86 -9.20 3.61
N GLU A 442 -4.92 -9.95 3.87
CA GLU A 442 -4.82 -11.25 4.55
C GLU A 442 -3.94 -12.23 3.79
N ILE A 443 -4.09 -12.28 2.46
CA ILE A 443 -3.30 -13.13 1.57
C ILE A 443 -1.81 -12.78 1.64
N ILE A 444 -1.44 -11.49 1.61
CA ILE A 444 -0.04 -11.06 1.55
C ILE A 444 0.63 -10.95 2.91
N ALA A 445 -0.13 -10.78 3.99
CA ALA A 445 0.38 -10.52 5.34
C ALA A 445 1.48 -11.50 5.82
N PRO A 446 1.42 -12.83 5.56
CA PRO A 446 2.48 -13.74 5.99
C PRO A 446 3.84 -13.48 5.33
N PHE A 447 3.84 -12.91 4.12
CA PHE A 447 5.01 -12.74 3.25
C PHE A 447 5.48 -11.28 3.13
N LEU A 448 4.88 -10.39 3.94
CA LEU A 448 5.24 -8.98 3.98
C LEU A 448 5.47 -8.57 5.43
N LEU A 449 6.71 -8.19 5.75
CA LEU A 449 7.04 -7.62 7.05
C LEU A 449 7.27 -6.13 6.89
N ARG A 450 6.42 -5.31 7.54
CA ARG A 450 6.52 -3.85 7.54
C ARG A 450 6.46 -3.34 8.97
N ARG A 451 7.39 -2.46 9.32
CA ARG A 451 7.43 -1.76 10.61
C ARG A 451 7.81 -0.31 10.36
N THR A 452 7.18 0.58 11.09
CA THR A 452 7.48 2.02 11.04
C THR A 452 8.51 2.40 12.10
N LYS A 453 9.22 3.51 11.88
CA LYS A 453 10.15 4.05 12.87
C LYS A 453 9.46 4.33 14.20
N LYS A 454 8.22 4.86 14.16
CA LYS A 454 7.41 5.16 15.35
C LYS A 454 7.12 3.93 16.20
N GLU A 455 6.92 2.77 15.58
CA GLU A 455 6.61 1.51 16.29
C GLU A 455 7.83 0.88 16.97
N VAL A 456 9.02 1.04 16.42
CA VAL A 456 10.19 0.23 16.82
C VAL A 456 11.34 1.01 17.42
N LEU A 457 11.40 2.34 17.22
CA LEU A 457 12.48 3.20 17.70
C LEU A 457 11.93 4.28 18.62
N THR A 458 11.79 3.94 19.91
CA THR A 458 11.44 4.91 20.96
C THR A 458 12.59 5.82 21.34
N GLU A 459 13.82 5.49 20.92
CA GLU A 459 15.06 6.18 21.30
C GLU A 459 15.60 7.14 20.22
N LEU A 460 14.98 7.19 19.02
CA LEU A 460 15.42 8.18 18.03
C LEU A 460 15.06 9.60 18.50
N PRO A 461 16.02 10.55 18.35
CA PRO A 461 15.72 11.95 18.59
C PRO A 461 14.53 12.44 17.76
N GLU A 462 13.91 13.52 18.18
CA GLU A 462 12.75 14.09 17.49
C GLU A 462 13.11 14.58 16.07
N LYS A 463 12.22 14.38 15.11
CA LYS A 463 12.27 14.96 13.78
C LYS A 463 11.26 16.10 13.70
N MET A 464 11.77 17.33 13.54
CA MET A 464 10.93 18.52 13.40
C MET A 464 10.88 18.94 11.94
N GLU A 465 9.68 19.16 11.39
CA GLU A 465 9.50 19.65 10.02
C GLU A 465 8.86 21.03 10.04
N SER A 466 9.45 21.96 9.28
CA SER A 466 8.96 23.33 9.15
C SER A 466 8.96 23.80 7.70
N ASN A 467 7.97 24.63 7.34
CA ASN A 467 7.95 25.32 6.06
C ASN A 467 8.36 26.78 6.28
N VAL A 468 9.38 27.23 5.57
CA VAL A 468 9.79 28.64 5.51
C VAL A 468 9.21 29.23 4.24
N PHE A 469 8.27 30.15 4.40
CA PHE A 469 7.61 30.80 3.28
C PHE A 469 8.46 31.97 2.79
N VAL A 470 8.70 32.03 1.48
CA VAL A 470 9.57 32.99 0.81
C VAL A 470 8.76 33.85 -0.13
N THR A 471 8.79 35.15 0.08
CA THR A 471 8.14 36.10 -0.83
C THR A 471 9.06 36.38 -2.02
N LEU A 472 8.57 36.21 -3.25
CA LEU A 472 9.33 36.49 -4.45
C LEU A 472 9.71 37.97 -4.55
N SER A 473 10.91 38.27 -5.06
CA SER A 473 11.31 39.66 -5.41
C SER A 473 10.34 40.21 -6.47
N SER A 474 10.27 41.55 -6.56
CA SER A 474 9.34 42.21 -7.50
C SER A 474 9.53 41.75 -8.95
N GLU A 475 10.80 41.64 -9.39
CA GLU A 475 11.17 41.20 -10.72
C GLU A 475 10.86 39.74 -10.96
N GLN A 476 11.19 38.89 -9.99
CA GLN A 476 10.89 37.44 -10.03
C GLN A 476 9.40 37.19 -10.08
N LYS A 477 8.61 37.92 -9.30
CA LYS A 477 7.16 37.87 -9.29
C LYS A 477 6.53 38.27 -10.63
N GLN A 478 7.04 39.35 -11.26
CA GLN A 478 6.58 39.78 -12.58
C GLN A 478 6.85 38.70 -13.64
N LEU A 479 8.04 38.11 -13.63
CA LEU A 479 8.40 37.03 -14.53
C LEU A 479 7.49 35.81 -14.35
N TYR A 480 7.26 35.41 -13.09
CA TYR A 480 6.39 34.29 -12.76
C TYR A 480 4.94 34.53 -13.29
N LEU A 481 4.35 35.69 -12.98
CA LEU A 481 3.00 36.03 -13.40
C LEU A 481 2.87 36.14 -14.93
N SER A 482 3.87 36.69 -15.61
CA SER A 482 3.88 36.76 -17.07
C SER A 482 3.86 35.37 -17.70
N TYR A 483 4.67 34.44 -17.16
CA TYR A 483 4.71 33.06 -17.64
C TYR A 483 3.41 32.30 -17.32
N VAL A 484 2.82 32.48 -16.14
CA VAL A 484 1.49 31.91 -15.83
C VAL A 484 0.43 32.37 -16.83
N LYS A 485 0.43 33.67 -17.19
CA LYS A 485 -0.50 34.22 -18.20
C LYS A 485 -0.29 33.58 -19.60
N GLN A 486 0.97 33.41 -19.99
CA GLN A 486 1.32 32.73 -21.24
C GLN A 486 0.86 31.25 -21.20
N ALA A 487 1.20 30.52 -20.13
CA ALA A 487 0.85 29.13 -19.95
C ALA A 487 -0.68 28.90 -20.02
N LYS A 488 -1.47 29.74 -19.37
CA LYS A 488 -2.95 29.71 -19.45
C LYS A 488 -3.47 29.92 -20.88
N LYS A 489 -2.81 30.77 -21.68
CA LYS A 489 -3.16 30.92 -23.11
C LYS A 489 -2.81 29.69 -23.95
N GLU A 490 -1.67 29.07 -23.68
CA GLU A 490 -1.24 27.83 -24.36
C GLU A 490 -2.17 26.67 -24.05
N MET A 491 -2.58 26.52 -22.78
CA MET A 491 -3.49 25.47 -22.32
C MET A 491 -4.88 25.57 -22.97
N LYS A 492 -5.38 26.77 -23.25
CA LYS A 492 -6.65 26.95 -23.96
C LYS A 492 -6.63 26.42 -25.38
N LYS A 493 -5.44 26.19 -25.95
CA LYS A 493 -5.24 25.62 -27.28
C LYS A 493 -5.04 24.10 -27.29
N PHE A 494 -5.02 23.47 -26.12
CA PHE A 494 -4.82 22.02 -26.01
C PHE A 494 -6.05 21.28 -26.54
N ASP A 495 -5.81 20.31 -27.41
CA ASP A 495 -6.87 19.45 -27.93
C ASP A 495 -7.34 18.51 -26.81
N LYS A 496 -8.67 18.37 -26.66
CA LYS A 496 -9.29 17.49 -25.65
C LYS A 496 -9.00 16.00 -25.91
N ASN A 497 -8.60 15.65 -27.12
CA ASN A 497 -8.33 14.27 -27.53
C ASN A 497 -6.84 13.88 -27.47
N GLU A 498 -5.93 14.84 -27.18
CA GLU A 498 -4.50 14.57 -27.05
C GLU A 498 -4.09 14.34 -25.60
N ASN A 499 -3.05 13.51 -25.40
CA ASN A 499 -2.41 13.35 -24.08
C ASN A 499 -1.54 14.59 -23.78
N ASN A 500 -2.14 15.62 -23.18
CA ASN A 500 -1.49 16.88 -22.86
C ASN A 500 -0.60 16.84 -21.61
N ARG A 501 -0.52 15.70 -20.95
CA ARG A 501 0.22 15.53 -19.67
C ARG A 501 1.68 15.99 -19.76
N ILE A 502 2.38 15.64 -20.83
CA ILE A 502 3.79 16.05 -21.04
C ILE A 502 3.91 17.57 -21.17
N LYS A 503 3.01 18.21 -21.90
CA LYS A 503 2.98 19.66 -22.07
C LYS A 503 2.73 20.38 -20.73
N ILE A 504 1.78 19.88 -19.92
CA ILE A 504 1.46 20.42 -18.59
C ILE A 504 2.66 20.26 -17.65
N LEU A 505 3.30 19.09 -17.60
CA LEU A 505 4.49 18.86 -16.77
C LEU A 505 5.66 19.76 -17.16
N ALA A 506 5.84 20.07 -18.46
CA ALA A 506 6.86 21.03 -18.92
C ALA A 506 6.58 22.44 -18.40
N ILE A 507 5.30 22.90 -18.46
CA ILE A 507 4.89 24.20 -17.91
C ILE A 507 5.15 24.25 -16.38
N LEU A 508 4.73 23.22 -15.65
CA LEU A 508 4.94 23.12 -14.20
C LEU A 508 6.44 23.15 -13.83
N THR A 509 7.27 22.47 -14.64
CA THR A 509 8.73 22.46 -14.43
C THR A 509 9.32 23.86 -14.58
N LYS A 510 8.91 24.60 -15.63
CA LYS A 510 9.38 25.98 -15.84
C LYS A 510 8.92 26.93 -14.73
N LEU A 511 7.68 26.83 -14.26
CA LEU A 511 7.19 27.62 -13.12
C LEU A 511 8.03 27.37 -11.87
N ARG A 512 8.38 26.12 -11.59
CA ARG A 512 9.26 25.77 -10.45
C ARG A 512 10.69 26.28 -10.63
N GLN A 513 11.21 26.25 -11.86
CA GLN A 513 12.52 26.87 -12.15
C GLN A 513 12.52 28.36 -11.83
N ILE A 514 11.45 29.10 -12.23
CA ILE A 514 11.31 30.52 -11.92
C ILE A 514 11.22 30.74 -10.39
N CYS A 515 10.55 29.87 -9.64
CA CYS A 515 10.49 29.96 -8.17
C CYS A 515 11.87 29.75 -7.53
N ASN A 516 12.68 28.83 -8.05
CA ASN A 516 14.00 28.52 -7.50
C ASN A 516 15.04 29.57 -7.86
N SER A 517 15.17 29.81 -9.15
CA SER A 517 16.02 30.86 -9.72
C SER A 517 15.55 31.18 -11.13
N PRO A 518 15.20 32.45 -11.41
CA PRO A 518 14.85 32.88 -12.75
C PRO A 518 15.96 32.66 -13.80
N ALA A 519 17.23 32.61 -13.40
CA ALA A 519 18.36 32.35 -14.29
C ALA A 519 18.27 30.95 -14.93
N LEU A 520 17.60 29.97 -14.30
CA LEU A 520 17.32 28.65 -14.89
C LEU A 520 16.32 28.69 -16.06
N PHE A 521 15.58 29.78 -16.16
CA PHE A 521 14.57 30.01 -17.19
C PHE A 521 15.02 31.06 -18.23
N LYS A 522 15.70 32.12 -17.74
CA LYS A 522 16.18 33.24 -18.55
C LYS A 522 17.65 33.48 -18.19
N GLU A 523 18.58 33.11 -19.08
CA GLU A 523 20.02 33.15 -18.85
C GLU A 523 20.56 34.55 -18.46
N ASP A 524 19.93 35.61 -19.00
CA ASP A 524 20.32 37.02 -18.75
C ASP A 524 19.71 37.61 -17.47
N TYR A 525 19.13 36.78 -16.59
CA TYR A 525 18.55 37.29 -15.34
C TYR A 525 19.65 37.67 -14.35
N SER A 526 19.65 38.95 -13.95
CA SER A 526 20.61 39.53 -12.99
C SER A 526 19.94 40.08 -11.73
N GLY A 527 18.63 39.89 -11.58
CA GLY A 527 17.87 40.30 -10.41
C GLY A 527 18.09 39.43 -9.18
N GLU A 528 17.57 39.89 -8.06
CA GLU A 528 17.61 39.17 -6.79
C GLU A 528 16.81 37.87 -6.83
N VAL A 529 17.37 36.78 -6.29
CA VAL A 529 16.74 35.46 -6.17
C VAL A 529 16.31 35.26 -4.71
N ALA A 530 15.03 35.41 -4.44
CA ALA A 530 14.48 35.44 -3.10
C ALA A 530 14.89 34.26 -2.19
N LYS A 531 14.89 33.02 -2.73
CA LYS A 531 15.33 31.86 -1.96
C LYS A 531 16.83 31.84 -1.63
N ILE A 532 17.66 32.40 -2.48
CA ILE A 532 19.09 32.54 -2.22
C ILE A 532 19.32 33.52 -1.06
N GLU A 533 18.59 34.65 -1.01
CA GLU A 533 18.70 35.59 0.08
C GLU A 533 18.28 34.95 1.42
N VAL A 534 17.13 34.26 1.44
CA VAL A 534 16.71 33.50 2.65
C VAL A 534 17.75 32.44 3.04
N LEU A 535 18.37 31.77 2.08
CA LEU A 535 19.44 30.80 2.38
C LEU A 535 20.66 31.48 2.99
N LYS A 536 21.08 32.67 2.47
CA LYS A 536 22.17 33.47 3.02
C LYS A 536 21.90 33.87 4.46
N ASP A 537 20.66 34.21 4.79
CA ASP A 537 20.29 34.57 6.16
C ASP A 537 20.31 33.36 7.11
N LEU A 538 19.91 32.18 6.63
CA LEU A 538 19.88 30.94 7.44
C LEU A 538 21.27 30.33 7.66
N MET A 539 22.21 30.50 6.71
CA MET A 539 23.48 29.77 6.72
C MET A 539 24.37 30.13 7.92
N PRO A 540 24.57 31.42 8.28
CA PRO A 540 25.38 31.78 9.44
C PRO A 540 24.87 31.19 10.74
N ASP A 541 23.55 31.29 10.98
CA ASP A 541 22.90 30.76 12.19
C ASP A 541 23.11 29.25 12.34
N ILE A 542 23.08 28.52 11.24
CA ILE A 542 23.23 27.06 11.22
C ILE A 542 24.71 26.68 11.42
N THR A 543 25.62 27.31 10.67
CA THR A 543 27.03 26.91 10.68
C THR A 543 27.80 27.39 11.92
N GLU A 544 27.52 28.60 12.43
CA GLU A 544 28.16 29.17 13.65
C GLU A 544 27.73 28.40 14.90
N ASN A 545 26.50 27.88 14.95
CA ASN A 545 26.03 27.03 16.04
C ASN A 545 26.52 25.57 15.94
N GLY A 546 27.38 25.24 14.98
CA GLY A 546 27.98 23.92 14.82
C GLY A 546 27.01 22.85 14.30
N HIS A 547 25.94 23.29 13.68
CA HIS A 547 25.02 22.38 12.97
C HIS A 547 25.61 21.94 11.64
N ARG A 548 25.16 20.76 11.16
CA ARG A 548 25.64 20.18 9.91
C ARG A 548 24.46 19.92 8.97
N LEU A 549 24.60 20.37 7.74
CA LEU A 549 23.51 20.66 6.85
C LEU A 549 23.54 19.83 5.56
N LEU A 550 22.38 19.28 5.17
CA LEU A 550 22.14 18.76 3.83
C LEU A 550 21.20 19.70 3.08
N ILE A 551 21.58 20.14 1.89
CA ILE A 551 20.72 20.94 1.01
C ILE A 551 20.35 20.10 -0.21
N PHE A 552 19.06 19.84 -0.35
CA PHE A 552 18.50 19.10 -1.47
C PHE A 552 17.82 20.02 -2.48
N SER A 553 18.11 19.82 -3.75
CA SER A 553 17.32 20.39 -4.85
C SER A 553 17.14 19.40 -5.98
N GLN A 554 16.01 19.49 -6.66
CA GLN A 554 15.76 18.70 -7.85
C GLN A 554 16.58 19.20 -9.06
N PHE A 555 16.87 20.47 -9.09
CA PHE A 555 17.55 21.13 -10.21
C PHE A 555 19.04 21.26 -9.95
N VAL A 556 19.86 20.61 -10.78
CA VAL A 556 21.32 20.70 -10.72
C VAL A 556 21.79 22.16 -10.90
N GLY A 557 21.11 22.91 -11.79
CA GLY A 557 21.41 24.34 -11.98
C GLY A 557 21.24 25.18 -10.70
N THR A 558 20.18 24.92 -9.92
CA THR A 558 19.98 25.55 -8.59
C THR A 558 21.11 25.22 -7.65
N LEU A 559 21.56 23.97 -7.59
CA LEU A 559 22.69 23.58 -6.75
C LEU A 559 23.99 24.31 -7.15
N LYS A 560 24.18 24.56 -8.45
CA LYS A 560 25.34 25.34 -8.94
C LYS A 560 25.27 26.80 -8.56
N GLU A 561 24.12 27.40 -8.43
CA GLU A 561 23.95 28.76 -7.93
C GLU A 561 24.22 28.80 -6.40
N ILE A 562 23.66 27.85 -5.65
CA ILE A 562 23.95 27.71 -4.22
C ILE A 562 25.45 27.50 -3.99
N GLU A 563 26.13 26.70 -4.80
CA GLU A 563 27.57 26.46 -4.78
C GLU A 563 28.37 27.78 -4.88
N LYS A 564 27.98 28.66 -5.81
CA LYS A 564 28.62 29.99 -5.94
C LYS A 564 28.44 30.83 -4.68
N GLU A 565 27.25 30.85 -4.12
CA GLU A 565 26.97 31.64 -2.91
C GLU A 565 27.71 31.11 -1.68
N LEU A 566 27.76 29.79 -1.47
CA LEU A 566 28.54 29.19 -0.40
C LEU A 566 30.03 29.52 -0.55
N THR A 567 30.53 29.51 -1.79
CA THR A 567 31.93 29.91 -2.07
C THR A 567 32.17 31.40 -1.74
N ASN A 568 31.23 32.29 -2.10
CA ASN A 568 31.28 33.72 -1.77
C ASN A 568 31.29 33.97 -0.24
N MET A 569 30.55 33.11 0.50
CA MET A 569 30.50 33.17 1.98
C MET A 569 31.69 32.49 2.65
N GLY A 570 32.60 31.85 1.90
CA GLY A 570 33.73 31.10 2.44
C GLY A 570 33.37 29.81 3.15
N ILE A 571 32.18 29.26 2.86
CA ILE A 571 31.69 28.01 3.47
C ILE A 571 32.13 26.83 2.60
N GLU A 572 32.87 25.91 3.20
CA GLU A 572 33.28 24.67 2.54
C GLU A 572 32.12 23.64 2.49
N TYR A 573 31.97 22.98 1.36
CA TYR A 573 30.89 22.00 1.12
C TYR A 573 31.39 20.77 0.36
N PHE A 574 30.63 19.69 0.46
CA PHE A 574 30.66 18.57 -0.46
C PHE A 574 29.51 18.69 -1.48
N TYR A 575 29.70 18.09 -2.66
CA TYR A 575 28.73 18.14 -3.74
C TYR A 575 28.45 16.72 -4.27
N ILE A 576 27.15 16.33 -4.36
CA ILE A 576 26.72 15.01 -4.87
C ILE A 576 25.57 15.19 -5.87
N ASP A 577 25.85 14.87 -7.12
CA ASP A 577 24.82 14.78 -8.16
C ASP A 577 24.85 13.43 -8.91
N GLY A 578 24.13 13.34 -10.06
CA GLY A 578 24.09 12.15 -10.89
C GLY A 578 25.43 11.73 -11.49
N ASN A 579 26.38 12.66 -11.65
CA ASN A 579 27.68 12.44 -12.30
C ASN A 579 28.75 11.90 -11.32
N VAL A 580 28.59 12.12 -10.02
CA VAL A 580 29.52 11.62 -9.01
C VAL A 580 29.45 10.09 -8.97
N LYS A 581 30.61 9.43 -9.09
CA LYS A 581 30.69 7.98 -9.09
C LYS A 581 30.29 7.37 -7.74
N SER A 582 29.71 6.18 -7.76
CA SER A 582 29.18 5.53 -6.54
C SER A 582 30.25 5.34 -5.45
N LYS A 583 31.49 5.01 -5.81
CA LYS A 583 32.61 4.89 -4.88
C LYS A 583 32.93 6.23 -4.20
N GLU A 584 33.00 7.30 -4.97
CA GLU A 584 33.28 8.66 -4.50
C GLU A 584 32.15 9.17 -3.58
N ARG A 585 30.88 8.82 -3.85
CA ARG A 585 29.76 9.17 -2.95
C ARG A 585 29.93 8.57 -1.56
N VAL A 586 30.38 7.32 -1.47
CA VAL A 586 30.63 6.65 -0.19
C VAL A 586 31.76 7.36 0.55
N GLU A 587 32.84 7.69 -0.15
CA GLU A 587 33.97 8.43 0.42
C GLU A 587 33.54 9.80 0.94
N ILE A 588 32.76 10.57 0.16
CA ILE A 588 32.17 11.84 0.59
C ILE A 588 31.32 11.66 1.85
N CYS A 589 30.47 10.65 1.90
CA CYS A 589 29.64 10.40 3.07
C CYS A 589 30.47 10.10 4.32
N ASN A 590 31.54 9.30 4.19
CA ASN A 590 32.40 8.96 5.31
C ASN A 590 33.12 10.20 5.81
N ARG A 591 33.80 11.00 4.95
CA ARG A 591 34.45 12.24 5.27
C ARG A 591 33.50 13.26 5.91
N PHE A 592 32.29 13.38 5.37
CA PHE A 592 31.26 14.21 5.98
C PHE A 592 30.90 13.72 7.39
N ASN A 593 30.61 12.43 7.59
CA ASN A 593 30.27 11.91 8.92
C ASN A 593 31.41 12.05 9.93
N ASP A 594 32.68 11.99 9.47
CA ASP A 594 33.89 12.23 10.29
C ASP A 594 34.12 13.72 10.64
N GLY A 595 33.32 14.65 10.09
CA GLY A 595 33.31 16.04 10.50
C GLY A 595 34.10 16.98 9.61
N GLU A 596 34.61 16.56 8.44
CA GLU A 596 35.48 17.35 7.60
C GLU A 596 34.85 18.66 7.07
N ARG A 597 33.57 18.61 6.68
CA ARG A 597 32.81 19.79 6.21
C ARG A 597 31.42 19.81 6.81
N GLN A 598 30.83 20.99 6.95
CA GLN A 598 29.53 21.16 7.57
C GLN A 598 28.37 21.04 6.57
N VAL A 599 28.62 21.26 5.28
CA VAL A 599 27.55 21.35 4.25
C VAL A 599 27.72 20.29 3.17
N VAL A 600 26.61 19.65 2.77
CA VAL A 600 26.56 18.82 1.57
C VAL A 600 25.44 19.31 0.66
N LEU A 601 25.77 19.61 -0.59
CA LEU A 601 24.82 19.91 -1.66
C LEU A 601 24.48 18.61 -2.39
N ILE A 602 23.20 18.28 -2.50
CA ILE A 602 22.79 16.99 -3.02
C ILE A 602 21.63 17.16 -4.00
N SER A 603 21.76 16.61 -5.21
CA SER A 603 20.59 16.52 -6.09
C SER A 603 19.58 15.53 -5.51
N LEU A 604 18.29 15.88 -5.49
CA LEU A 604 17.23 15.05 -4.88
C LEU A 604 17.22 13.62 -5.45
N LYS A 605 17.48 13.47 -6.74
CA LYS A 605 17.57 12.16 -7.41
C LYS A 605 18.78 11.34 -6.93
N ALA A 606 19.92 11.96 -6.67
CA ALA A 606 21.09 11.28 -6.12
C ALA A 606 20.91 10.97 -4.62
N GLY A 607 20.29 11.88 -3.87
CA GLY A 607 19.98 11.73 -2.45
C GLY A 607 18.96 10.65 -2.13
N GLY A 608 18.06 10.35 -3.07
CA GLY A 608 17.07 9.28 -2.93
C GLY A 608 17.65 7.86 -2.83
N THR A 609 18.98 7.69 -3.03
CA THR A 609 19.59 6.36 -3.09
C THR A 609 20.75 6.20 -2.10
N GLY A 610 20.49 5.48 -1.00
CA GLY A 610 21.48 4.77 -0.17
C GLY A 610 22.59 5.53 0.54
N LEU A 611 22.60 6.86 0.50
CA LEU A 611 23.59 7.65 1.21
C LEU A 611 23.40 7.52 2.73
N ASN A 612 24.50 7.46 3.48
CA ASN A 612 24.48 7.48 4.94
C ASN A 612 25.09 8.81 5.43
N LEU A 613 24.24 9.73 5.87
CA LEU A 613 24.62 11.09 6.23
C LEU A 613 24.14 11.44 7.66
N VAL A 614 24.33 10.50 8.61
CA VAL A 614 23.94 10.66 10.03
C VAL A 614 24.69 11.80 10.74
N GLY A 615 25.76 12.31 10.15
CA GLY A 615 26.47 13.49 10.66
C GLY A 615 25.65 14.77 10.55
N ALA A 616 24.58 14.82 9.73
CA ALA A 616 23.76 16.01 9.59
C ALA A 616 22.63 16.03 10.61
N ASP A 617 22.33 17.20 11.16
CA ASP A 617 21.19 17.47 12.04
C ASP A 617 20.23 18.52 11.46
N VAL A 618 20.58 19.14 10.32
CA VAL A 618 19.68 20.02 9.55
C VAL A 618 19.56 19.55 8.11
N VAL A 619 18.35 19.55 7.57
CA VAL A 619 18.05 19.21 6.18
C VAL A 619 17.23 20.33 5.56
N ILE A 620 17.70 20.92 4.48
CA ILE A 620 16.94 21.91 3.71
C ILE A 620 16.50 21.31 2.39
N HIS A 621 15.19 21.25 2.16
CA HIS A 621 14.61 21.09 0.83
C HIS A 621 14.44 22.45 0.20
N TYR A 622 15.31 22.79 -0.73
CA TYR A 622 15.30 24.09 -1.40
C TYR A 622 14.09 24.27 -2.32
N ASP A 623 13.61 23.18 -2.90
CA ASP A 623 12.40 23.14 -3.69
C ASP A 623 11.51 21.93 -3.30
N PRO A 624 10.19 22.13 -3.07
CA PRO A 624 9.29 21.05 -2.73
C PRO A 624 9.01 20.15 -3.95
N TRP A 625 8.78 18.86 -3.68
CA TRP A 625 8.47 17.86 -4.67
C TRP A 625 7.08 17.26 -4.47
N TRP A 626 6.34 16.99 -5.55
CA TRP A 626 4.99 16.40 -5.42
C TRP A 626 4.96 14.99 -4.82
N ASN A 627 6.08 14.27 -4.88
CA ASN A 627 6.18 12.95 -4.24
C ASN A 627 6.84 13.09 -2.86
N ILE A 628 6.00 13.11 -1.84
CA ILE A 628 6.41 13.17 -0.41
C ILE A 628 7.37 12.04 -0.04
N ALA A 629 7.18 10.82 -0.63
CA ALA A 629 8.03 9.68 -0.32
C ALA A 629 9.50 9.95 -0.71
N VAL A 630 9.75 10.64 -1.82
CA VAL A 630 11.11 10.99 -2.26
C VAL A 630 11.75 12.05 -1.34
N GLU A 631 10.98 13.04 -0.88
CA GLU A 631 11.48 14.01 0.11
C GLU A 631 11.79 13.34 1.45
N ASN A 632 10.90 12.48 1.92
CA ASN A 632 11.12 11.72 3.15
C ASN A 632 12.34 10.81 3.02
N GLN A 633 12.52 10.13 1.86
CA GLN A 633 13.71 9.35 1.59
C GLN A 633 14.99 10.18 1.68
N ALA A 634 15.00 11.42 1.19
CA ALA A 634 16.13 12.31 1.26
C ALA A 634 16.40 12.75 2.72
N SER A 635 15.38 13.15 3.46
CA SER A 635 15.50 13.51 4.89
C SER A 635 15.94 12.32 5.76
N ASP A 636 15.53 11.12 5.42
CA ASP A 636 15.88 9.87 6.10
C ASP A 636 17.36 9.47 5.91
N ARG A 637 18.13 10.21 5.12
CA ARG A 637 19.61 10.07 5.06
C ARG A 637 20.28 10.59 6.32
N ALA A 638 19.69 11.61 6.96
CA ALA A 638 20.11 12.14 8.25
C ALA A 638 19.35 11.49 9.42
N TYR A 639 18.04 11.26 9.26
CA TYR A 639 17.15 10.72 10.30
C TYR A 639 17.08 9.19 10.26
N ARG A 640 18.10 8.53 10.80
CA ARG A 640 18.23 7.07 10.83
C ARG A 640 19.01 6.57 12.02
N ILE A 641 19.13 5.27 12.21
CA ILE A 641 19.93 4.67 13.29
C ILE A 641 21.36 5.22 13.26
N GLY A 642 21.82 5.66 14.41
CA GLY A 642 23.12 6.31 14.59
C GLY A 642 23.03 7.82 14.71
N GLN A 643 21.88 8.43 14.44
CA GLN A 643 21.62 9.84 14.72
C GLN A 643 21.50 10.09 16.21
N LYS A 644 22.24 11.04 16.72
CA LYS A 644 22.30 11.41 18.16
C LYS A 644 21.63 12.74 18.48
N LYS A 645 21.35 13.55 17.47
CA LYS A 645 20.75 14.88 17.59
C LYS A 645 19.37 14.91 16.99
N SER A 646 18.49 15.79 17.46
CA SER A 646 17.22 16.09 16.79
C SER A 646 17.49 16.57 15.36
N VAL A 647 16.68 16.11 14.41
CA VAL A 647 16.83 16.48 13.00
C VAL A 647 15.78 17.50 12.63
N GLN A 648 16.23 18.68 12.23
CA GLN A 648 15.36 19.73 11.71
C GLN A 648 15.28 19.64 10.19
N VAL A 649 14.07 19.54 9.65
CA VAL A 649 13.80 19.54 8.20
C VAL A 649 13.09 20.84 7.83
N ILE A 650 13.72 21.63 6.99
CA ILE A 650 13.24 22.94 6.54
C ILE A 650 12.88 22.83 5.06
N LYS A 651 11.69 23.27 4.68
CA LYS A 651 11.25 23.36 3.28
C LYS A 651 11.09 24.82 2.89
N LEU A 652 11.83 25.29 1.88
CA LEU A 652 11.67 26.63 1.33
C LEU A 652 10.53 26.64 0.32
N VAL A 653 9.51 27.43 0.57
CA VAL A 653 8.28 27.45 -0.22
C VAL A 653 7.97 28.88 -0.66
N THR A 654 7.90 29.14 -1.96
CA THR A 654 7.54 30.47 -2.46
C THR A 654 6.03 30.72 -2.36
N GLU A 655 5.66 31.80 -1.68
CA GLU A 655 4.27 32.20 -1.45
C GLU A 655 3.56 32.61 -2.74
N GLY A 656 2.26 32.31 -2.82
CA GLY A 656 1.42 32.67 -3.96
C GLY A 656 1.78 31.95 -5.27
N THR A 657 2.56 30.90 -5.20
CA THR A 657 3.05 30.17 -6.39
C THR A 657 2.59 28.72 -6.42
N ILE A 658 3.07 28.01 -7.45
CA ILE A 658 2.85 26.59 -7.59
C ILE A 658 3.41 25.77 -6.42
N GLU A 659 4.47 26.24 -5.76
CA GLU A 659 5.08 25.51 -4.66
C GLU A 659 4.16 25.44 -3.43
N GLU A 660 3.47 26.52 -3.11
CA GLU A 660 2.46 26.52 -2.06
C GLU A 660 1.31 25.54 -2.37
N LYS A 661 0.89 25.47 -3.64
CA LYS A 661 -0.13 24.50 -4.07
C LYS A 661 0.38 23.05 -3.96
N ILE A 662 1.66 22.79 -4.26
CA ILE A 662 2.28 21.48 -4.07
C ILE A 662 2.25 21.07 -2.60
N ILE A 663 2.63 21.97 -1.68
CA ILE A 663 2.56 21.70 -0.23
C ILE A 663 1.14 21.40 0.23
N LYS A 664 0.13 22.15 -0.23
CA LYS A 664 -1.29 21.89 0.09
C LYS A 664 -1.74 20.50 -0.38
N ILE A 665 -1.28 20.07 -1.56
CA ILE A 665 -1.58 18.72 -2.06
C ILE A 665 -0.85 17.66 -1.24
N GLN A 666 0.42 17.89 -0.90
CA GLN A 666 1.18 17.01 -0.02
C GLN A 666 0.48 16.83 1.33
N GLU A 667 0.05 17.94 1.96
CA GLU A 667 -0.63 17.92 3.25
C GLU A 667 -1.96 17.17 3.18
N LYS A 668 -2.79 17.44 2.15
CA LYS A 668 -4.04 16.71 1.92
C LYS A 668 -3.79 15.20 1.74
N LYS A 669 -2.73 14.82 1.03
CA LYS A 669 -2.34 13.41 0.86
C LYS A 669 -1.84 12.80 2.17
N ARG A 670 -1.09 13.54 2.99
CA ARG A 670 -0.62 13.11 4.31
C ARG A 670 -1.78 12.86 5.26
N GLN A 671 -2.71 13.80 5.39
CA GLN A 671 -3.91 13.65 6.23
C GLN A 671 -4.79 12.47 5.79
N LEU A 672 -4.93 12.27 4.48
CA LEU A 672 -5.62 11.10 3.94
C LEU A 672 -4.89 9.79 4.28
N SER A 673 -3.57 9.78 4.30
CA SER A 673 -2.75 8.62 4.66
C SER A 673 -2.80 8.34 6.17
N GLU A 674 -2.70 9.37 7.02
CA GLU A 674 -2.76 9.26 8.48
C GLU A 674 -4.14 8.80 8.97
N ASN A 675 -5.23 9.38 8.45
CA ASN A 675 -6.60 8.95 8.74
C ASN A 675 -6.89 7.50 8.30
N LEU A 676 -6.08 6.94 7.39
CA LEU A 676 -6.21 5.58 6.88
C LEU A 676 -5.30 4.59 7.60
N LEU A 677 -4.24 5.07 8.28
CA LEU A 677 -3.33 4.25 9.10
C LEU A 677 -3.88 4.04 10.52
N GLU A 678 -4.61 5.02 11.06
CA GLU A 678 -5.30 4.91 12.37
C GLU A 678 -6.57 4.07 12.30
N SER A 679 -7.25 4.01 11.16
CA SER A 679 -8.30 3.04 10.93
C SER A 679 -7.67 1.71 10.51
N LYS A 680 -8.00 0.62 11.20
CA LYS A 680 -7.67 -0.77 10.81
C LYS A 680 -8.12 -1.11 9.37
N ASP A 681 -8.68 -0.17 8.64
CA ASP A 681 -9.42 -0.31 7.39
C ASP A 681 -8.95 0.61 6.25
N GLY A 682 -7.70 0.94 6.05
CA GLY A 682 -7.47 1.59 4.77
C GLY A 682 -6.17 2.29 4.46
N GLU A 683 -5.24 1.61 3.83
CA GLU A 683 -4.25 2.28 2.99
C GLU A 683 -4.88 2.75 1.67
N LYS A 684 -5.15 4.05 1.53
CA LYS A 684 -5.32 4.66 0.21
C LYS A 684 -3.95 4.69 -0.48
N VAL A 685 -3.87 3.97 -1.58
CA VAL A 685 -2.78 4.05 -2.53
C VAL A 685 -2.60 5.51 -2.95
N LEU A 686 -1.41 6.06 -2.76
CA LEU A 686 -1.05 7.39 -3.24
C LEU A 686 -1.04 7.35 -4.78
N PHE A 687 -2.09 7.85 -5.39
CA PHE A 687 -2.20 7.91 -6.86
C PHE A 687 -1.21 8.94 -7.43
N GLU A 688 -0.68 8.65 -8.61
CA GLU A 688 -0.17 9.69 -9.49
C GLU A 688 -1.22 10.79 -9.63
N MET A 689 -0.78 12.06 -9.66
CA MET A 689 -1.70 13.18 -9.86
C MET A 689 -2.50 12.97 -11.14
N SER A 690 -3.81 13.06 -11.05
CA SER A 690 -4.69 13.04 -12.21
C SER A 690 -4.44 14.29 -13.08
N ASP A 691 -4.79 14.22 -14.34
CA ASP A 691 -4.68 15.38 -15.25
C ASP A 691 -5.49 16.57 -14.74
N LYS A 692 -6.59 16.30 -14.01
CA LYS A 692 -7.41 17.33 -13.37
C LYS A 692 -6.65 18.03 -12.23
N GLU A 693 -5.99 17.27 -11.35
CA GLU A 693 -5.16 17.83 -10.27
C GLU A 693 -3.96 18.61 -10.80
N LEU A 694 -3.33 18.11 -11.90
CA LEU A 694 -2.27 18.85 -12.60
C LEU A 694 -2.75 20.18 -13.19
N MET A 695 -3.99 20.21 -13.71
CA MET A 695 -4.60 21.44 -14.21
C MET A 695 -4.97 22.40 -13.08
N GLU A 696 -5.47 21.91 -11.94
CA GLU A 696 -5.78 22.70 -10.76
C GLU A 696 -4.56 23.41 -10.19
N LEU A 697 -3.36 22.85 -10.35
CA LEU A 697 -2.11 23.51 -9.97
C LEU A 697 -1.85 24.80 -10.76
N LEU A 698 -2.33 24.89 -11.98
CA LEU A 698 -2.18 26.07 -12.86
C LEU A 698 -3.34 27.08 -12.70
N GLY A 699 -4.42 26.68 -12.03
CA GLY A 699 -5.61 27.38 -11.53
C GLY A 699 -6.01 28.58 -11.89
#